data_427ef8354ea0fe1ff2116a963c6299c8
#
_entry.id   427ef8354ea0fe1ff2116a963c6299c8
#
_cell.length_a   1.000
_cell.length_b   1.000
_cell.length_c   1.000
_cell.angle_alpha   90.00
_cell.angle_beta   90.00
_cell.angle_gamma   90.00
#
_symmetry.space_group_name_H-M   'P 1'
#
loop_
_entity.id
_entity.type
_entity.pdbx_description
1 polymer ?
#
loop_
_entity_poly.entity_id
_entity_poly.type
_entity_poly.pdbx_seq_one_letter_code
_entity_poly.pdbx_strand_id
1 'polypeptide(L)'
;MDTEILKIPAVALRGMVILPGMIAHFDISRDRSIRAIEQCMVDSQKIFLSAQKDVEQEEPGADDVYHIGVIAEVKQVIKLQNNIVRILVEGIERAELSAFAQTDPYLLAEVVPCVLPEEGLSEETKAAMVRSVQETYSRYQTVNPRAGKELLRQIGTIQDLPKLMDQVANNLPVSYEEKQKILEAMTLTERYEVLMALLLKEIEITAIQNEFQSKVKERVDKNQKEYILREQMKLIREELGEDNTESDADEYQKALDALDADQEVKNRIKKEIDRFKSISANSSESAVTRGYIETLLELPWNKASEDNKDLANAERILEEDHYGLEKVKERMLEFLAVRNLTSKGESPIICLVGPPGTGKTSIARSVARALDKKYVRICLGGVRDEAEIRGHRKTYVGAMPGRLVNGLRSAGVKNPLMLLDEIDKMSSDYKGDTASALLEVLDSEQNHKFRDHYVELPIDLSEVLFIATANSMQGIPRPLLDRMELIEVTSYTENEKLHIAREHLLAKQTERNGLKEDQFKVSDGAFAKIISGYTREAGVRGLERRIGEIARKAAREIYEGKSSTVDVTVRNLEKYLGKEKYSQDMRGETDEIGIVRGLAWTSVGGDTLEIEVNVMPGKGEFQLTGQLGDVMKESAQTGISYIRSVGGQYDIPAEFFQKNDIHIHIPEGAVPKDGPSAGITMATAMLSAITGTPVRADVAMTGEITLRGRVLPIGGLKEKLLAAKNAGVRTVCVPKKNEKDVEEISGEIKKGLEIVYVETMEQVLRVAFCEKKE
;
A
#
# COMPACT_ATOMS: atom_id res chain seq x y z
N MET A 1 53.18 11.58 3.24
CA MET A 1 53.19 10.52 4.26
C MET A 1 52.73 9.27 3.56
N ASP A 2 53.56 8.22 3.52
CA ASP A 2 53.15 6.95 2.94
C ASP A 2 52.00 6.40 3.77
N THR A 3 50.80 6.38 3.20
CA THR A 3 49.61 5.82 3.83
C THR A 3 49.80 4.30 3.85
N GLU A 4 50.03 3.74 5.05
CA GLU A 4 50.25 2.32 5.23
C GLU A 4 48.92 1.58 4.95
N ILE A 5 48.88 0.82 3.85
CA ILE A 5 47.74 -0.03 3.51
C ILE A 5 47.77 -1.26 4.41
N LEU A 6 46.78 -1.45 5.24
CA LEU A 6 46.62 -2.60 6.11
C LEU A 6 45.81 -3.67 5.39
N LYS A 7 46.26 -4.93 5.45
CA LYS A 7 45.51 -6.09 4.98
C LYS A 7 44.95 -6.85 6.19
N ILE A 8 43.67 -6.74 6.41
CA ILE A 8 42.99 -7.36 7.58
C ILE A 8 41.70 -8.08 7.16
N PRO A 9 41.33 -9.15 7.86
CA PRO A 9 40.06 -9.82 7.64
C PRO A 9 38.90 -8.84 7.77
N ALA A 10 37.83 -9.04 6.97
CA ALA A 10 36.66 -8.16 6.96
C ALA A 10 35.35 -8.90 7.11
N VAL A 11 34.38 -8.22 7.72
CA VAL A 11 32.99 -8.70 7.85
C VAL A 11 32.03 -7.59 7.44
N ALA A 12 31.10 -7.93 6.54
CA ALA A 12 29.98 -7.08 6.15
C ALA A 12 28.83 -7.24 7.16
N LEU A 13 28.45 -6.12 7.81
CA LEU A 13 27.44 -6.06 8.85
C LEU A 13 26.05 -5.81 8.25
N ARG A 14 25.05 -6.55 8.72
CA ARG A 14 23.64 -6.36 8.34
C ARG A 14 22.93 -5.39 9.28
N GLY A 15 22.46 -4.25 8.76
CA GLY A 15 21.64 -3.30 9.51
C GLY A 15 22.28 -2.72 10.77
N MET A 16 23.62 -2.77 10.85
CA MET A 16 24.41 -2.30 11.99
C MET A 16 25.65 -1.57 11.51
N VAL A 17 26.01 -0.52 12.21
CA VAL A 17 27.26 0.24 12.06
C VAL A 17 27.98 0.25 13.39
N ILE A 18 29.26 -0.04 13.37
CA ILE A 18 30.16 0.11 14.52
C ILE A 18 30.87 1.45 14.39
N LEU A 19 30.89 2.22 15.46
CA LEU A 19 31.61 3.48 15.55
C LEU A 19 32.86 3.33 16.44
N PRO A 20 33.87 4.16 16.34
CA PRO A 20 35.02 4.15 17.25
C PRO A 20 34.58 4.28 18.71
N GLY A 21 35.22 3.49 19.60
CA GLY A 21 34.85 3.40 21.01
C GLY A 21 33.56 2.64 21.33
N MET A 22 32.86 2.12 20.32
CA MET A 22 31.67 1.29 20.53
C MET A 22 32.08 -0.14 20.88
N ILE A 23 31.50 -0.65 21.97
CA ILE A 23 31.57 -2.07 22.32
C ILE A 23 30.23 -2.71 21.94
N ALA A 24 30.25 -3.66 21.03
CA ALA A 24 29.06 -4.32 20.55
C ALA A 24 29.22 -5.83 20.47
N HIS A 25 28.13 -6.57 20.69
CA HIS A 25 28.06 -7.99 20.41
C HIS A 25 27.03 -8.25 19.33
N PHE A 26 27.36 -9.15 18.41
CA PHE A 26 26.44 -9.58 17.36
C PHE A 26 26.73 -11.00 16.90
N ASP A 27 25.76 -11.60 16.24
CA ASP A 27 25.80 -12.97 15.79
C ASP A 27 26.15 -13.03 14.30
N ILE A 28 27.06 -13.92 13.95
CA ILE A 28 27.53 -14.20 12.61
C ILE A 28 27.13 -15.62 12.21
N SER A 29 26.51 -15.77 11.04
CA SER A 29 26.04 -17.05 10.50
C SER A 29 26.63 -17.40 9.14
N ARG A 30 27.23 -16.41 8.42
CA ARG A 30 27.83 -16.63 7.10
C ARG A 30 29.19 -17.31 7.21
N ASP A 31 29.42 -18.38 6.46
CA ASP A 31 30.66 -19.15 6.49
C ASP A 31 31.91 -18.28 6.20
N ARG A 32 31.85 -17.37 5.22
CA ARG A 32 32.94 -16.44 4.92
C ARG A 32 33.26 -15.51 6.10
N SER A 33 32.23 -15.02 6.79
CA SER A 33 32.42 -14.14 7.96
C SER A 33 32.96 -14.92 9.16
N ILE A 34 32.54 -16.17 9.36
CA ILE A 34 33.08 -17.05 10.42
C ILE A 34 34.55 -17.31 10.18
N ARG A 35 34.96 -17.64 8.95
CA ARG A 35 36.37 -17.83 8.57
C ARG A 35 37.20 -16.57 8.74
N ALA A 36 36.63 -15.38 8.42
CA ALA A 36 37.29 -14.12 8.65
C ALA A 36 37.61 -13.90 10.14
N ILE A 37 36.66 -14.25 11.04
CA ILE A 37 36.88 -14.16 12.49
C ILE A 37 37.91 -15.19 12.96
N GLU A 38 37.85 -16.42 12.49
CA GLU A 38 38.84 -17.47 12.86
C GLU A 38 40.26 -17.02 12.45
N GLN A 39 40.43 -16.46 11.25
CA GLN A 39 41.71 -15.90 10.80
C GLN A 39 42.12 -14.71 11.65
N CYS A 40 41.22 -13.78 11.92
CA CYS A 40 41.44 -12.62 12.77
C CYS A 40 42.01 -13.00 14.15
N MET A 41 41.45 -14.06 14.77
CA MET A 41 41.92 -14.54 16.09
C MET A 41 43.29 -15.17 16.06
N VAL A 42 43.76 -15.69 14.92
CA VAL A 42 45.13 -16.23 14.74
C VAL A 42 46.14 -15.13 14.54
N ASP A 43 45.76 -14.05 13.84
CA ASP A 43 46.68 -12.99 13.44
C ASP A 43 46.79 -11.86 14.51
N SER A 44 46.09 -10.75 14.28
CA SER A 44 46.24 -9.52 15.06
C SER A 44 45.05 -9.19 15.97
N GLN A 45 44.03 -10.01 15.98
CA GLN A 45 42.72 -9.75 16.60
C GLN A 45 42.02 -8.50 16.05
N LYS A 46 42.54 -7.91 14.97
CA LYS A 46 41.96 -6.76 14.28
C LYS A 46 41.13 -7.22 13.09
N ILE A 47 39.96 -6.62 12.94
CA ILE A 47 39.03 -6.91 11.86
C ILE A 47 38.46 -5.62 11.31
N PHE A 48 38.22 -5.57 9.99
CA PHE A 48 37.51 -4.46 9.38
C PHE A 48 36.01 -4.77 9.33
N LEU A 49 35.21 -3.84 9.83
CA LEU A 49 33.76 -3.92 9.89
C LEU A 49 33.16 -2.80 9.07
N SER A 50 32.38 -3.15 8.05
CA SER A 50 31.63 -2.20 7.24
C SER A 50 30.18 -2.64 7.08
N ALA A 51 29.24 -1.70 7.08
CA ALA A 51 27.83 -2.00 6.90
C ALA A 51 27.51 -2.32 5.43
N GLN A 52 26.56 -3.20 5.20
CA GLN A 52 25.98 -3.43 3.88
C GLN A 52 25.06 -2.28 3.49
N LYS A 53 25.05 -1.92 2.19
CA LYS A 53 24.11 -0.95 1.63
C LYS A 53 22.71 -1.53 1.52
N ASP A 54 22.60 -2.81 1.14
CA ASP A 54 21.35 -3.55 1.09
C ASP A 54 21.38 -4.71 2.09
N VAL A 55 20.45 -4.69 3.05
CA VAL A 55 20.35 -5.69 4.12
C VAL A 55 19.93 -7.07 3.59
N GLU A 56 19.21 -7.13 2.48
CA GLU A 56 18.72 -8.38 1.88
C GLU A 56 19.80 -9.15 1.10
N GLN A 57 20.91 -8.52 0.76
CA GLN A 57 22.01 -9.17 0.04
C GLN A 57 22.68 -10.27 0.86
N GLU A 58 22.67 -11.50 0.37
CA GLU A 58 23.23 -12.64 1.09
C GLU A 58 24.77 -12.67 1.03
N GLU A 59 25.37 -12.41 -0.14
CA GLU A 59 26.82 -12.41 -0.36
C GLU A 59 27.29 -11.05 -0.90
N PRO A 60 27.59 -10.07 -0.02
CA PRO A 60 28.03 -8.75 -0.45
C PRO A 60 29.45 -8.77 -1.00
N GLY A 61 29.62 -8.06 -2.14
CA GLY A 61 30.90 -7.71 -2.74
C GLY A 61 31.41 -6.35 -2.28
N ALA A 62 32.43 -5.82 -2.97
CA ALA A 62 33.01 -4.52 -2.63
C ALA A 62 32.05 -3.33 -2.85
N ASP A 63 31.20 -3.41 -3.88
CA ASP A 63 30.25 -2.35 -4.20
C ASP A 63 29.00 -2.37 -3.28
N ASP A 64 28.75 -3.49 -2.62
CA ASP A 64 27.57 -3.73 -1.77
C ASP A 64 27.78 -3.29 -0.33
N VAL A 65 29.01 -2.89 0.05
CA VAL A 65 29.34 -2.38 1.38
C VAL A 65 29.68 -0.88 1.30
N TYR A 66 29.56 -0.20 2.43
CA TYR A 66 30.04 1.17 2.52
C TYR A 66 31.58 1.20 2.52
N HIS A 67 32.17 2.16 1.81
CA HIS A 67 33.62 2.24 1.72
C HIS A 67 34.28 2.67 3.05
N ILE A 68 33.58 3.46 3.85
CA ILE A 68 34.06 3.85 5.18
C ILE A 68 33.51 2.88 6.20
N GLY A 69 34.40 2.22 6.91
CA GLY A 69 34.12 1.31 7.99
C GLY A 69 35.01 1.57 9.21
N VAL A 70 35.09 0.60 10.07
CA VAL A 70 35.88 0.69 11.32
C VAL A 70 36.79 -0.52 11.46
N ILE A 71 38.06 -0.27 11.81
CA ILE A 71 38.96 -1.28 12.33
C ILE A 71 38.54 -1.52 13.77
N ALA A 72 38.15 -2.77 14.08
CA ALA A 72 37.73 -3.18 15.41
C ALA A 72 38.62 -4.30 15.94
N GLU A 73 38.71 -4.40 17.26
CA GLU A 73 39.38 -5.47 17.95
C GLU A 73 38.38 -6.50 18.47
N VAL A 74 38.60 -7.76 18.15
CA VAL A 74 37.74 -8.86 18.65
C VAL A 74 38.15 -9.24 20.07
N LYS A 75 37.32 -8.94 21.03
CA LYS A 75 37.56 -9.19 22.47
C LYS A 75 37.15 -10.58 22.89
N GLN A 76 36.08 -11.14 22.33
CA GLN A 76 35.56 -12.45 22.70
C GLN A 76 34.82 -13.08 21.52
N VAL A 77 34.97 -14.42 21.41
CA VAL A 77 34.29 -15.23 20.41
C VAL A 77 33.61 -16.40 21.13
N ILE A 78 32.30 -16.58 20.93
CA ILE A 78 31.51 -17.66 21.52
C ILE A 78 30.83 -18.44 20.40
N LYS A 79 31.13 -19.72 20.26
CA LYS A 79 30.47 -20.62 19.31
C LYS A 79 29.12 -21.05 19.90
N LEU A 80 28.03 -20.80 19.19
CA LEU A 80 26.67 -21.18 19.53
C LEU A 80 26.25 -22.44 18.73
N GLN A 81 25.04 -22.95 19.00
CA GLN A 81 24.46 -24.04 18.19
C GLN A 81 24.08 -23.54 16.79
N ASN A 82 23.97 -24.44 15.80
CA ASN A 82 23.58 -24.13 14.40
C ASN A 82 24.56 -23.23 13.60
N ASN A 83 25.87 -23.43 13.80
CA ASN A 83 26.95 -22.72 13.09
C ASN A 83 26.86 -21.19 13.26
N ILE A 84 26.32 -20.69 14.37
CA ILE A 84 26.28 -19.26 14.72
C ILE A 84 27.45 -18.97 15.66
N VAL A 85 28.15 -17.86 15.35
CA VAL A 85 29.26 -17.39 16.20
C VAL A 85 28.89 -16.01 16.72
N ARG A 86 28.84 -15.87 18.04
CA ARG A 86 28.68 -14.56 18.71
C ARG A 86 30.02 -13.95 18.98
N ILE A 87 30.21 -12.73 18.58
CA ILE A 87 31.46 -12.01 18.83
C ILE A 87 31.19 -10.73 19.64
N LEU A 88 32.17 -10.35 20.44
CA LEU A 88 32.26 -9.08 21.12
C LEU A 88 33.41 -8.31 20.49
N VAL A 89 33.12 -7.13 19.96
CA VAL A 89 34.11 -6.27 19.32
C VAL A 89 34.15 -4.89 19.96
N GLU A 90 35.29 -4.24 19.90
CA GLU A 90 35.49 -2.84 20.23
C GLU A 90 35.98 -2.09 18.98
N GLY A 91 35.24 -1.07 18.52
CA GLY A 91 35.66 -0.23 17.43
C GLY A 91 36.87 0.64 17.83
N ILE A 92 37.93 0.61 17.06
CA ILE A 92 39.16 1.35 17.35
C ILE A 92 39.19 2.67 16.58
N GLU A 93 39.22 2.58 15.26
CA GLU A 93 39.43 3.74 14.38
C GLU A 93 38.69 3.56 13.03
N ARG A 94 38.41 4.68 12.38
CA ARG A 94 37.85 4.71 11.04
C ARG A 94 38.88 4.27 10.02
N ALA A 95 38.41 3.54 8.99
CA ALA A 95 39.26 3.19 7.87
C ALA A 95 38.45 3.18 6.57
N GLU A 96 39.13 3.53 5.48
CA GLU A 96 38.54 3.48 4.14
C GLU A 96 38.95 2.18 3.45
N LEU A 97 37.96 1.49 2.88
CA LEU A 97 38.15 0.29 2.09
C LEU A 97 38.63 0.67 0.69
N SER A 98 39.89 0.32 0.36
CA SER A 98 40.43 0.50 -0.99
C SER A 98 39.97 -0.62 -1.94
N ALA A 99 40.10 -1.88 -1.51
CA ALA A 99 39.70 -3.04 -2.26
C ALA A 99 39.61 -4.30 -1.35
N PHE A 100 38.96 -5.36 -1.84
CA PHE A 100 39.16 -6.67 -1.26
C PHE A 100 40.32 -7.40 -1.98
N ALA A 101 41.39 -7.65 -1.25
CA ALA A 101 42.51 -8.44 -1.75
C ALA A 101 42.11 -9.91 -2.01
N GLN A 102 41.12 -10.38 -1.30
CA GLN A 102 40.59 -11.75 -1.40
C GLN A 102 39.11 -11.75 -1.01
N THR A 103 38.33 -12.57 -1.72
CA THR A 103 36.88 -12.74 -1.44
C THR A 103 36.53 -14.16 -0.99
N ASP A 104 37.38 -15.15 -1.25
CA ASP A 104 37.23 -16.54 -0.86
C ASP A 104 38.59 -17.08 -0.33
N PRO A 105 38.66 -17.82 0.81
CA PRO A 105 37.56 -18.37 1.62
C PRO A 105 36.96 -17.39 2.63
N TYR A 106 37.46 -16.18 2.78
CA TYR A 106 36.93 -15.08 3.60
C TYR A 106 37.32 -13.74 2.96
N LEU A 107 36.63 -12.67 3.36
CA LEU A 107 36.90 -11.33 2.89
C LEU A 107 38.22 -10.80 3.55
N LEU A 108 39.21 -10.47 2.76
CA LEU A 108 40.44 -9.80 3.20
C LEU A 108 40.45 -8.39 2.60
N ALA A 109 40.26 -7.39 3.45
CA ALA A 109 40.19 -6.00 3.04
C ALA A 109 41.59 -5.33 3.03
N GLU A 110 41.86 -4.56 2.00
CA GLU A 110 42.92 -3.55 1.96
C GLU A 110 42.32 -2.24 2.43
N VAL A 111 42.70 -1.80 3.62
CA VAL A 111 42.12 -0.61 4.26
C VAL A 111 43.21 0.41 4.58
N VAL A 112 42.79 1.66 4.53
CA VAL A 112 43.66 2.80 4.91
C VAL A 112 43.03 3.46 6.14
N PRO A 113 43.74 3.52 7.29
CA PRO A 113 43.24 4.26 8.45
C PRO A 113 42.98 5.72 8.11
N CYS A 114 41.82 6.24 8.47
CA CYS A 114 41.43 7.60 8.20
C CYS A 114 42.04 8.54 9.24
N VAL A 115 42.96 9.35 8.82
CA VAL A 115 43.54 10.41 9.65
C VAL A 115 42.68 11.65 9.53
N LEU A 116 42.26 12.21 10.67
CA LEU A 116 41.50 13.46 10.67
C LEU A 116 42.33 14.59 10.04
N PRO A 117 41.83 15.26 8.99
CA PRO A 117 42.54 16.38 8.39
C PRO A 117 42.65 17.54 9.39
N GLU A 118 43.76 18.27 9.34
CA GLU A 118 43.95 19.50 10.11
C GLU A 118 43.05 20.62 9.52
N GLU A 119 41.93 20.89 10.14
CA GLU A 119 40.95 21.90 9.67
C GLU A 119 41.29 23.33 10.09
N GLY A 120 42.41 23.54 10.80
CA GLY A 120 42.78 24.86 11.29
C GLY A 120 41.80 25.46 12.32
N LEU A 121 40.96 24.63 12.94
CA LEU A 121 40.00 25.06 13.96
C LEU A 121 40.74 25.53 15.21
N SER A 122 40.39 26.74 15.71
CA SER A 122 40.96 27.24 16.95
C SER A 122 40.52 26.38 18.15
N GLU A 123 41.31 26.31 19.20
CA GLU A 123 40.96 25.59 20.42
C GLU A 123 39.67 26.13 21.06
N GLU A 124 39.42 27.44 20.90
CA GLU A 124 38.17 28.07 21.35
C GLU A 124 36.96 27.56 20.57
N THR A 125 37.09 27.36 19.25
CA THR A 125 36.02 26.79 18.41
C THR A 125 35.73 25.33 18.79
N LYS A 126 36.77 24.53 18.99
CA LYS A 126 36.64 23.15 19.45
C LYS A 126 35.96 23.09 20.83
N ALA A 127 36.35 23.94 21.75
CA ALA A 127 35.73 24.04 23.08
C ALA A 127 34.25 24.48 23.02
N ALA A 128 33.91 25.38 22.09
CA ALA A 128 32.51 25.77 21.85
C ALA A 128 31.68 24.62 21.30
N MET A 129 32.22 23.86 20.33
CA MET A 129 31.58 22.65 19.80
C MET A 129 31.36 21.59 20.89
N VAL A 130 32.34 21.32 21.73
CA VAL A 130 32.22 20.40 22.87
C VAL A 130 31.05 20.81 23.77
N ARG A 131 30.97 22.07 24.18
CA ARG A 131 29.89 22.57 25.00
C ARG A 131 28.53 22.43 24.32
N SER A 132 28.45 22.79 23.06
CA SER A 132 27.21 22.70 22.27
C SER A 132 26.68 21.26 22.18
N VAL A 133 27.57 20.28 21.94
CA VAL A 133 27.18 18.85 21.93
C VAL A 133 26.72 18.40 23.31
N GLN A 134 27.45 18.75 24.38
CA GLN A 134 27.09 18.39 25.75
C GLN A 134 25.74 19.01 26.19
N GLU A 135 25.51 20.29 25.90
CA GLU A 135 24.26 20.97 26.18
C GLU A 135 23.07 20.36 25.40
N THR A 136 23.26 20.11 24.12
CA THR A 136 22.21 19.51 23.28
C THR A 136 21.90 18.08 23.71
N TYR A 137 22.90 17.30 24.08
CA TYR A 137 22.69 15.96 24.64
C TYR A 137 21.98 16.00 26.01
N SER A 138 22.28 16.98 26.83
CA SER A 138 21.56 17.20 28.08
C SER A 138 20.06 17.53 27.85
N ARG A 139 19.76 18.32 26.82
CA ARG A 139 18.38 18.57 26.38
C ARG A 139 17.70 17.28 25.89
N TYR A 140 18.41 16.47 25.09
CA TYR A 140 17.91 15.16 24.64
C TYR A 140 17.52 14.27 25.84
N GLN A 141 18.37 14.22 26.86
CA GLN A 141 18.09 13.44 28.07
C GLN A 141 16.88 13.97 28.84
N THR A 142 16.65 15.26 28.83
CA THR A 142 15.47 15.86 29.51
C THR A 142 14.16 15.36 28.88
N VAL A 143 14.13 15.18 27.58
CA VAL A 143 12.96 14.63 26.86
C VAL A 143 12.95 13.11 26.82
N ASN A 144 14.10 12.44 26.96
CA ASN A 144 14.24 10.98 27.00
C ASN A 144 14.83 10.49 28.35
N PRO A 145 14.03 10.35 29.41
CA PRO A 145 14.50 9.90 30.72
C PRO A 145 15.11 8.50 30.76
N ARG A 146 14.92 7.69 29.70
CA ARG A 146 15.51 6.34 29.57
C ARG A 146 17.00 6.39 29.22
N ALA A 147 17.51 7.50 28.71
CA ALA A 147 18.96 7.71 28.56
C ALA A 147 19.56 7.90 29.98
N GLY A 148 20.27 6.90 30.48
CA GLY A 148 20.71 6.80 31.88
C GLY A 148 21.52 8.00 32.37
N LYS A 149 21.31 8.44 33.62
CA LYS A 149 22.05 9.58 34.25
C LYS A 149 23.57 9.36 34.28
N GLU A 150 24.03 8.12 34.33
CA GLU A 150 25.44 7.77 34.33
C GLU A 150 26.11 8.13 33.00
N LEU A 151 25.43 7.90 31.89
CA LEU A 151 25.93 8.25 30.56
C LEU A 151 26.07 9.77 30.37
N LEU A 152 25.15 10.57 30.95
CA LEU A 152 25.27 12.02 30.91
C LEU A 152 26.52 12.51 31.68
N ARG A 153 26.83 11.90 32.82
CA ARG A 153 28.04 12.22 33.55
C ARG A 153 29.29 11.90 32.75
N GLN A 154 29.36 10.73 32.13
CA GLN A 154 30.46 10.32 31.26
C GLN A 154 30.64 11.31 30.09
N ILE A 155 29.57 11.65 29.36
CA ILE A 155 29.59 12.60 28.24
C ILE A 155 30.05 14.00 28.73
N GLY A 156 29.61 14.43 29.90
CA GLY A 156 30.00 15.71 30.49
C GLY A 156 31.47 15.83 30.87
N THR A 157 32.20 14.72 31.03
CA THR A 157 33.63 14.71 31.37
C THR A 157 34.57 14.69 30.15
N ILE A 158 34.03 14.33 28.95
CA ILE A 158 34.85 14.20 27.74
C ILE A 158 35.12 15.59 27.14
N GLN A 159 36.42 15.96 27.06
CA GLN A 159 36.86 17.23 26.47
C GLN A 159 37.39 17.05 25.03
N ASP A 160 37.69 15.83 24.65
CA ASP A 160 38.17 15.50 23.30
C ASP A 160 36.97 15.43 22.34
N LEU A 161 36.88 16.39 21.41
CA LEU A 161 35.73 16.56 20.52
C LEU A 161 35.43 15.31 19.65
N PRO A 162 36.41 14.66 18.98
CA PRO A 162 36.20 13.43 18.24
C PRO A 162 35.57 12.31 19.08
N LYS A 163 36.16 12.07 20.24
CA LYS A 163 35.68 11.04 21.18
C LYS A 163 34.28 11.35 21.73
N LEU A 164 34.04 12.64 22.03
CA LEU A 164 32.72 13.08 22.50
C LEU A 164 31.64 12.81 21.44
N MET A 165 31.90 13.18 20.18
CA MET A 165 30.95 12.98 19.09
C MET A 165 30.67 11.50 18.84
N ASP A 166 31.71 10.64 18.82
CA ASP A 166 31.54 9.21 18.65
C ASP A 166 30.79 8.57 19.84
N GLN A 167 31.07 9.01 21.07
CA GLN A 167 30.35 8.51 22.26
C GLN A 167 28.86 8.90 22.27
N VAL A 168 28.56 10.12 21.83
CA VAL A 168 27.15 10.55 21.69
C VAL A 168 26.46 9.75 20.60
N ALA A 169 27.07 9.60 19.41
CA ALA A 169 26.54 8.87 18.27
C ALA A 169 26.28 7.38 18.59
N ASN A 170 27.16 6.74 19.37
CA ASN A 170 26.98 5.37 19.83
C ASN A 170 25.68 5.16 20.59
N ASN A 171 25.26 6.16 21.39
CA ASN A 171 24.13 6.06 22.28
C ASN A 171 22.83 6.67 21.73
N LEU A 172 22.84 7.16 20.48
CA LEU A 172 21.64 7.61 19.80
C LEU A 172 20.86 6.42 19.21
N PRO A 173 19.54 6.37 19.41
CA PRO A 173 18.68 5.31 18.85
C PRO A 173 18.26 5.61 17.40
N VAL A 174 19.22 5.98 16.58
CA VAL A 174 19.02 6.30 15.15
C VAL A 174 19.31 5.08 14.28
N SER A 175 18.84 5.09 13.03
CA SER A 175 19.00 4.01 12.09
C SER A 175 20.51 3.78 11.74
N TYR A 176 20.82 2.60 11.21
CA TYR A 176 22.22 2.31 10.84
C TYR A 176 22.69 3.21 9.70
N GLU A 177 21.83 3.62 8.77
CA GLU A 177 22.16 4.56 7.69
C GLU A 177 22.50 5.97 8.25
N GLU A 178 21.81 6.39 9.30
CA GLU A 178 22.09 7.66 9.96
C GLU A 178 23.41 7.59 10.74
N LYS A 179 23.73 6.47 11.38
CA LYS A 179 25.03 6.23 12.01
C LYS A 179 26.16 6.16 10.97
N GLN A 180 25.88 5.59 9.80
CA GLN A 180 26.84 5.54 8.69
C GLN A 180 27.22 6.93 8.20
N LYS A 181 26.27 7.87 8.11
CA LYS A 181 26.57 9.26 7.76
C LYS A 181 27.54 9.94 8.74
N ILE A 182 27.41 9.63 10.04
CA ILE A 182 28.35 10.14 11.05
C ILE A 182 29.73 9.49 10.88
N LEU A 183 29.77 8.21 10.49
CA LEU A 183 31.02 7.49 10.23
C LEU A 183 31.76 8.03 9.02
N GLU A 184 31.02 8.37 7.96
CA GLU A 184 31.53 8.90 6.68
C GLU A 184 31.99 10.38 6.76
N ALA A 185 31.52 11.13 7.75
CA ALA A 185 31.93 12.51 7.96
C ALA A 185 33.44 12.55 8.36
N MET A 186 34.29 12.93 7.41
CA MET A 186 35.74 12.86 7.54
C MET A 186 36.32 14.05 8.26
N THR A 187 35.66 15.18 8.29
CA THR A 187 36.11 16.38 9.00
C THR A 187 35.38 16.54 10.34
N LEU A 188 35.99 17.26 11.29
CA LEU A 188 35.35 17.52 12.58
C LEU A 188 34.11 18.40 12.43
N THR A 189 34.15 19.33 11.50
CA THR A 189 33.03 20.24 11.21
C THR A 189 31.86 19.49 10.64
N GLU A 190 32.04 18.68 9.60
CA GLU A 190 30.97 17.85 8.99
C GLU A 190 30.36 16.88 10.00
N ARG A 191 31.23 16.23 10.80
CA ARG A 191 30.75 15.28 11.83
C ARG A 191 29.92 15.98 12.89
N TYR A 192 30.32 17.18 13.31
CA TYR A 192 29.58 18.00 14.23
C TYR A 192 28.21 18.38 13.66
N GLU A 193 28.16 18.85 12.40
CA GLU A 193 26.91 19.25 11.74
C GLU A 193 25.93 18.08 11.62
N VAL A 194 26.41 16.93 11.12
CA VAL A 194 25.58 15.72 10.99
C VAL A 194 25.07 15.24 12.35
N LEU A 195 25.93 15.18 13.36
CA LEU A 195 25.55 14.76 14.70
C LEU A 195 24.54 15.72 15.33
N MET A 196 24.75 17.02 15.21
CA MET A 196 23.84 18.02 15.76
C MET A 196 22.47 18.00 15.10
N ALA A 197 22.43 17.82 13.78
CA ALA A 197 21.17 17.67 13.04
C ALA A 197 20.38 16.45 13.50
N LEU A 198 21.05 15.32 13.69
CA LEU A 198 20.43 14.08 14.19
C LEU A 198 19.95 14.23 15.64
N LEU A 199 20.76 14.84 16.52
CA LEU A 199 20.36 15.11 17.91
C LEU A 199 19.12 15.99 18.00
N LEU A 200 19.07 17.06 17.23
CA LEU A 200 17.92 17.98 17.23
C LEU A 200 16.65 17.27 16.70
N LYS A 201 16.80 16.47 15.64
CA LYS A 201 15.71 15.65 15.09
C LYS A 201 15.17 14.65 16.13
N GLU A 202 16.07 13.96 16.84
CA GLU A 202 15.69 13.01 17.87
C GLU A 202 15.01 13.67 19.09
N ILE A 203 15.44 14.88 19.46
CA ILE A 203 14.76 15.69 20.50
C ILE A 203 13.32 15.98 20.08
N GLU A 204 13.11 16.41 18.84
CA GLU A 204 11.78 16.75 18.32
C GLU A 204 10.87 15.50 18.25
N ILE A 205 11.36 14.40 17.71
CA ILE A 205 10.62 13.13 17.64
C ILE A 205 10.24 12.64 19.03
N THR A 206 11.19 12.65 19.96
CA THR A 206 10.97 12.19 21.34
C THR A 206 9.99 13.10 22.08
N ALA A 207 10.06 14.41 21.85
CA ALA A 207 9.11 15.37 22.44
C ALA A 207 7.67 15.10 21.95
N ILE A 208 7.49 14.87 20.66
CA ILE A 208 6.19 14.52 20.07
C ILE A 208 5.68 13.18 20.64
N GLN A 209 6.54 12.17 20.75
CA GLN A 209 6.17 10.89 21.35
C GLN A 209 5.71 11.02 22.81
N ASN A 210 6.42 11.84 23.61
CA ASN A 210 6.06 12.09 25.00
C ASN A 210 4.73 12.84 25.13
N GLU A 211 4.47 13.81 24.24
CA GLU A 211 3.18 14.51 24.20
C GLU A 211 2.03 13.53 23.88
N PHE A 212 2.24 12.64 22.91
CA PHE A 212 1.27 11.59 22.60
C PHE A 212 1.06 10.64 23.78
N GLN A 213 2.14 10.17 24.41
CA GLN A 213 2.05 9.28 25.56
C GLN A 213 1.37 9.97 26.74
N SER A 214 1.64 11.26 26.97
CA SER A 214 0.97 12.06 28.01
C SER A 214 -0.54 12.16 27.76
N LYS A 215 -0.95 12.45 26.52
CA LYS A 215 -2.38 12.50 26.13
C LYS A 215 -3.06 11.13 26.28
N VAL A 216 -2.37 10.05 25.91
CA VAL A 216 -2.87 8.67 26.11
C VAL A 216 -2.97 8.36 27.60
N LYS A 217 -1.94 8.70 28.38
CA LYS A 217 -1.93 8.48 29.84
C LYS A 217 -3.04 9.27 30.53
N GLU A 218 -3.23 10.53 30.18
CA GLU A 218 -4.30 11.37 30.73
C GLU A 218 -5.69 10.77 30.42
N ARG A 219 -5.87 10.21 29.24
CA ARG A 219 -7.10 9.50 28.83
C ARG A 219 -7.28 8.19 29.59
N VAL A 220 -6.18 7.44 29.80
CA VAL A 220 -6.15 6.21 30.62
C VAL A 220 -6.40 6.54 32.08
N ASP A 221 -5.73 7.57 32.63
CA ASP A 221 -5.89 8.00 34.02
C ASP A 221 -7.32 8.51 34.29
N LYS A 222 -7.93 9.19 33.30
CA LYS A 222 -9.35 9.59 33.38
C LYS A 222 -10.27 8.38 33.39
N ASN A 223 -10.03 7.39 32.54
CA ASN A 223 -10.79 6.14 32.50
C ASN A 223 -10.55 5.32 33.78
N GLN A 224 -9.30 5.30 34.27
CA GLN A 224 -8.94 4.59 35.50
C GLN A 224 -9.55 5.28 36.74
N LYS A 225 -9.59 6.61 36.73
CA LYS A 225 -10.28 7.38 37.79
C LYS A 225 -11.79 7.17 37.78
N GLU A 226 -12.38 7.09 36.58
CA GLU A 226 -13.79 6.72 36.41
C GLU A 226 -14.05 5.27 36.84
N TYR A 227 -13.14 4.36 36.52
CA TYR A 227 -13.16 2.97 36.99
C TYR A 227 -13.03 2.89 38.51
N ILE A 228 -12.07 3.61 39.13
CA ILE A 228 -11.87 3.65 40.58
C ILE A 228 -13.11 4.26 41.30
N LEU A 229 -13.69 5.31 40.71
CA LEU A 229 -14.94 5.88 41.25
C LEU A 229 -16.12 4.91 41.15
N ARG A 230 -16.21 4.13 40.05
CA ARG A 230 -17.19 3.07 39.91
C ARG A 230 -16.93 1.92 40.88
N GLU A 231 -15.68 1.58 41.14
CA GLU A 231 -15.28 0.55 42.07
C GLU A 231 -15.50 1.02 43.54
N GLN A 232 -15.25 2.31 43.84
CA GLN A 232 -15.62 2.89 45.13
C GLN A 232 -17.13 2.95 45.34
N MET A 233 -17.91 3.30 44.32
CA MET A 233 -19.37 3.19 44.34
C MET A 233 -19.82 1.74 44.56
N LYS A 234 -19.12 0.78 43.98
CA LYS A 234 -19.38 -0.64 44.14
C LYS A 234 -19.09 -1.11 45.55
N LEU A 235 -17.93 -0.75 46.12
CA LEU A 235 -17.59 -1.03 47.53
C LEU A 235 -18.58 -0.39 48.52
N ILE A 236 -19.02 0.83 48.27
CA ILE A 236 -20.04 1.50 49.05
C ILE A 236 -21.39 0.76 48.95
N ARG A 237 -21.75 0.24 47.78
CA ARG A 237 -22.95 -0.58 47.61
C ARG A 237 -22.83 -1.96 48.26
N GLU A 238 -21.62 -2.58 48.20
CA GLU A 238 -21.32 -3.83 48.91
C GLU A 238 -21.40 -3.65 50.45
N GLU A 239 -20.90 -2.53 50.99
CA GLU A 239 -21.04 -2.20 52.43
C GLU A 239 -22.50 -1.85 52.83
N LEU A 240 -23.31 -1.38 51.89
CA LEU A 240 -24.74 -1.12 52.09
C LEU A 240 -25.60 -2.39 51.92
N GLY A 241 -24.98 -3.56 51.60
CA GLY A 241 -25.66 -4.83 51.47
C GLY A 241 -26.47 -4.98 50.17
N GLU A 242 -26.19 -4.13 49.15
CA GLU A 242 -26.74 -4.28 47.79
C GLU A 242 -25.84 -5.21 46.99
N ASP A 243 -26.09 -6.52 47.06
CA ASP A 243 -25.38 -7.55 46.27
C ASP A 243 -25.66 -7.35 44.75
N ASN A 244 -24.68 -6.75 44.04
CA ASN A 244 -24.81 -6.40 42.61
C ASN A 244 -25.08 -7.58 41.67
N THR A 245 -24.72 -8.80 42.05
CA THR A 245 -24.96 -10.01 41.21
C THR A 245 -26.43 -10.38 41.13
N GLU A 246 -27.22 -10.23 42.20
CA GLU A 246 -28.65 -10.46 42.13
C GLU A 246 -29.35 -9.35 41.35
N SER A 247 -28.97 -8.08 41.53
CA SER A 247 -29.50 -6.95 40.78
C SER A 247 -29.20 -7.05 39.27
N ASP A 248 -27.95 -7.34 38.90
CA ASP A 248 -27.55 -7.51 37.49
C ASP A 248 -28.24 -8.73 36.87
N ALA A 249 -28.34 -9.85 37.59
CA ALA A 249 -29.01 -11.04 37.12
C ALA A 249 -30.52 -10.82 36.92
N ASP A 250 -31.15 -10.02 37.78
CA ASP A 250 -32.56 -9.64 37.62
C ASP A 250 -32.79 -8.68 36.44
N GLU A 251 -31.84 -7.77 36.17
CA GLU A 251 -31.85 -6.93 34.98
C GLU A 251 -31.70 -7.78 33.71
N TYR A 252 -30.77 -8.75 33.71
CA TYR A 252 -30.59 -9.67 32.59
C TYR A 252 -31.82 -10.58 32.39
N GLN A 253 -32.49 -11.01 33.48
CA GLN A 253 -33.72 -11.78 33.39
C GLN A 253 -34.84 -10.95 32.75
N LYS A 254 -35.02 -9.68 33.14
CA LYS A 254 -36.00 -8.77 32.53
C LYS A 254 -35.69 -8.54 31.04
N ALA A 255 -34.39 -8.35 30.71
CA ALA A 255 -33.95 -8.19 29.31
C ALA A 255 -34.23 -9.48 28.50
N LEU A 256 -34.00 -10.67 29.08
CA LEU A 256 -34.31 -11.96 28.45
C LEU A 256 -35.82 -12.14 28.20
N ASP A 257 -36.64 -11.74 29.17
CA ASP A 257 -38.12 -11.85 29.05
C ASP A 257 -38.63 -10.93 27.92
N ALA A 258 -37.99 -9.78 27.72
CA ALA A 258 -38.30 -8.85 26.64
C ALA A 258 -37.64 -9.21 25.30
N LEU A 259 -36.67 -10.13 25.29
CA LEU A 259 -35.95 -10.50 24.10
C LEU A 259 -36.82 -11.26 23.11
N ASP A 260 -36.84 -10.80 21.86
CA ASP A 260 -37.42 -11.52 20.75
C ASP A 260 -36.40 -12.51 20.15
N ALA A 261 -36.47 -13.75 20.61
CA ALA A 261 -35.56 -14.81 20.19
C ALA A 261 -36.21 -16.18 20.34
N ASP A 262 -35.70 -17.18 19.66
CA ASP A 262 -36.16 -18.56 19.72
C ASP A 262 -35.95 -19.18 21.10
N GLN A 263 -36.77 -20.18 21.44
CA GLN A 263 -36.77 -20.82 22.74
C GLN A 263 -35.38 -21.45 23.08
N GLU A 264 -34.63 -21.95 22.08
CA GLU A 264 -33.30 -22.50 22.27
C GLU A 264 -32.33 -21.42 22.76
N VAL A 265 -32.37 -20.24 22.14
CA VAL A 265 -31.54 -19.07 22.51
C VAL A 265 -31.92 -18.62 23.93
N LYS A 266 -33.20 -18.45 24.20
CA LYS A 266 -33.67 -18.04 25.53
C LYS A 266 -33.28 -19.02 26.63
N ASN A 267 -33.36 -20.33 26.37
CA ASN A 267 -32.95 -21.36 27.30
C ASN A 267 -31.41 -21.32 27.55
N ARG A 268 -30.64 -21.04 26.53
CA ARG A 268 -29.18 -20.89 26.66
C ARG A 268 -28.81 -19.67 27.51
N ILE A 269 -29.38 -18.52 27.21
CA ILE A 269 -29.17 -17.28 27.96
C ILE A 269 -29.55 -17.46 29.44
N LYS A 270 -30.71 -18.08 29.68
CA LYS A 270 -31.16 -18.36 31.03
C LYS A 270 -30.17 -19.24 31.80
N LYS A 271 -29.62 -20.28 31.20
CA LYS A 271 -28.63 -21.13 31.84
C LYS A 271 -27.38 -20.34 32.19
N GLU A 272 -26.95 -19.41 31.35
CA GLU A 272 -25.76 -18.54 31.63
C GLU A 272 -26.08 -17.52 32.74
N ILE A 273 -27.33 -16.98 32.80
CA ILE A 273 -27.77 -16.12 33.92
C ILE A 273 -27.83 -16.91 35.23
N ASP A 274 -28.34 -18.14 35.22
CA ASP A 274 -28.36 -19.01 36.41
C ASP A 274 -26.94 -19.35 36.87
N ARG A 275 -26.02 -19.58 35.93
CA ARG A 275 -24.60 -19.78 36.22
C ARG A 275 -23.97 -18.50 36.80
N PHE A 276 -24.28 -17.33 36.25
CA PHE A 276 -23.78 -16.04 36.72
C PHE A 276 -24.17 -15.77 38.16
N LYS A 277 -25.40 -16.14 38.57
CA LYS A 277 -25.87 -16.05 39.98
C LYS A 277 -25.04 -16.91 40.95
N SER A 278 -24.46 -18.01 40.45
CA SER A 278 -23.65 -18.92 41.28
C SER A 278 -22.16 -18.59 41.33
N ILE A 279 -21.70 -17.63 40.53
CA ILE A 279 -20.29 -17.22 40.48
C ILE A 279 -20.06 -16.04 41.41
N SER A 280 -18.94 -16.06 42.17
CA SER A 280 -18.53 -14.94 42.99
C SER A 280 -18.35 -13.66 42.16
N ALA A 281 -18.95 -12.55 42.60
CA ALA A 281 -18.94 -11.26 41.89
C ALA A 281 -17.55 -10.76 41.52
N ASN A 282 -16.55 -11.06 42.34
CA ASN A 282 -15.16 -10.57 42.18
C ASN A 282 -14.26 -11.56 41.40
N SER A 283 -14.81 -12.61 40.78
CA SER A 283 -14.01 -13.54 39.99
C SER A 283 -13.81 -13.05 38.56
N SER A 284 -12.69 -13.37 37.93
CA SER A 284 -12.46 -13.12 36.50
C SER A 284 -13.48 -13.83 35.61
N GLU A 285 -14.03 -14.96 36.10
CA GLU A 285 -15.08 -15.72 35.45
C GLU A 285 -16.40 -14.96 35.40
N SER A 286 -16.73 -14.20 36.47
CA SER A 286 -17.91 -13.35 36.51
C SER A 286 -17.86 -12.27 35.41
N ALA A 287 -16.74 -11.60 35.22
CA ALA A 287 -16.57 -10.59 34.16
C ALA A 287 -16.72 -11.17 32.75
N VAL A 288 -16.16 -12.38 32.51
CA VAL A 288 -16.28 -13.10 31.23
C VAL A 288 -17.74 -13.52 30.99
N THR A 289 -18.42 -14.07 32.00
CA THR A 289 -19.82 -14.53 31.88
C THR A 289 -20.74 -13.33 31.68
N ARG A 290 -20.51 -12.20 32.35
CA ARG A 290 -21.21 -10.95 32.16
C ARG A 290 -21.14 -10.48 30.71
N GLY A 291 -19.94 -10.32 30.15
CA GLY A 291 -19.75 -9.87 28.78
C GLY A 291 -20.38 -10.83 27.75
N TYR A 292 -20.41 -12.13 28.06
CA TYR A 292 -21.07 -13.12 27.23
C TYR A 292 -22.60 -12.96 27.25
N ILE A 293 -23.20 -12.82 28.43
CA ILE A 293 -24.66 -12.61 28.58
C ILE A 293 -25.08 -11.31 27.88
N GLU A 294 -24.35 -10.22 28.11
CA GLU A 294 -24.60 -8.92 27.48
C GLU A 294 -24.56 -9.04 25.95
N THR A 295 -23.53 -9.74 25.42
CA THR A 295 -23.42 -9.97 23.97
C THR A 295 -24.63 -10.75 23.42
N LEU A 296 -25.09 -11.80 24.12
CA LEU A 296 -26.26 -12.58 23.67
C LEU A 296 -27.58 -11.79 23.74
N LEU A 297 -27.72 -10.92 24.75
CA LEU A 297 -28.90 -10.07 24.90
C LEU A 297 -28.95 -8.93 23.89
N GLU A 298 -27.79 -8.42 23.45
CA GLU A 298 -27.70 -7.34 22.48
C GLU A 298 -27.87 -7.82 21.03
N LEU A 299 -27.74 -9.12 20.77
CA LEU A 299 -27.93 -9.66 19.41
C LEU A 299 -29.38 -9.59 18.96
N PRO A 300 -29.62 -9.14 17.72
CA PRO A 300 -30.97 -9.01 17.17
C PRO A 300 -31.47 -10.35 16.57
N TRP A 301 -31.80 -11.31 17.42
CA TRP A 301 -32.13 -12.68 17.00
C TRP A 301 -33.28 -12.74 15.98
N ASN A 302 -34.41 -12.10 16.27
CA ASN A 302 -35.58 -12.08 15.39
C ASN A 302 -35.99 -10.67 14.93
N LYS A 303 -35.30 -9.64 15.45
CA LYS A 303 -35.60 -8.24 15.12
C LYS A 303 -35.12 -7.89 13.71
N ALA A 304 -36.05 -7.69 12.80
CA ALA A 304 -35.82 -7.26 11.42
C ALA A 304 -36.23 -5.80 11.18
N SER A 305 -35.59 -5.13 10.23
CA SER A 305 -36.09 -3.89 9.62
C SER A 305 -37.02 -4.22 8.46
N GLU A 306 -38.00 -3.35 8.20
CA GLU A 306 -38.83 -3.44 7.00
C GLU A 306 -38.00 -2.91 5.80
N ASP A 307 -37.93 -3.73 4.73
CA ASP A 307 -37.25 -3.35 3.52
C ASP A 307 -38.16 -2.49 2.63
N ASN A 308 -37.63 -1.37 2.13
CA ASN A 308 -38.32 -0.63 1.07
C ASN A 308 -38.20 -1.39 -0.24
N LYS A 309 -39.35 -1.75 -0.84
CA LYS A 309 -39.42 -2.52 -2.09
C LYS A 309 -39.64 -1.66 -3.34
N ASP A 310 -39.65 -0.34 -3.19
CA ASP A 310 -39.89 0.59 -4.29
C ASP A 310 -38.63 0.71 -5.16
N LEU A 311 -38.65 0.07 -6.34
CA LEU A 311 -37.55 0.13 -7.32
C LEU A 311 -37.39 1.52 -7.92
N ALA A 312 -38.48 2.30 -8.09
CA ALA A 312 -38.35 3.66 -8.61
C ALA A 312 -37.61 4.57 -7.61
N ASN A 313 -37.86 4.37 -6.30
CA ASN A 313 -37.09 5.05 -5.26
C ASN A 313 -35.62 4.60 -5.26
N ALA A 314 -35.34 3.33 -5.48
CA ALA A 314 -33.97 2.81 -5.56
C ALA A 314 -33.21 3.40 -6.75
N GLU A 315 -33.84 3.44 -7.93
CA GLU A 315 -33.28 4.07 -9.14
C GLU A 315 -32.97 5.55 -8.88
N ARG A 316 -33.93 6.31 -8.34
CA ARG A 316 -33.73 7.72 -8.00
C ARG A 316 -32.55 7.95 -7.05
N ILE A 317 -32.41 7.12 -6.02
CA ILE A 317 -31.31 7.24 -5.04
C ILE A 317 -29.96 6.92 -5.69
N LEU A 318 -29.90 5.88 -6.53
CA LEU A 318 -28.68 5.53 -7.24
C LEU A 318 -28.27 6.62 -8.24
N GLU A 319 -29.23 7.23 -8.92
CA GLU A 319 -28.98 8.36 -9.82
C GLU A 319 -28.51 9.62 -9.07
N GLU A 320 -29.15 9.92 -7.93
CA GLU A 320 -28.80 11.06 -7.09
C GLU A 320 -27.41 10.95 -6.47
N ASP A 321 -26.98 9.74 -6.06
CA ASP A 321 -25.71 9.52 -5.37
C ASP A 321 -24.53 9.27 -6.31
N HIS A 322 -24.79 8.82 -7.55
CA HIS A 322 -23.75 8.36 -8.48
C HIS A 322 -23.99 8.88 -9.90
N TYR A 323 -23.04 9.66 -10.39
CA TYR A 323 -23.02 10.02 -11.79
C TYR A 323 -22.36 8.91 -12.63
N GLY A 324 -22.98 8.55 -13.76
CA GLY A 324 -22.52 7.44 -14.61
C GLY A 324 -22.77 6.06 -13.99
N LEU A 325 -21.94 5.10 -14.31
CA LEU A 325 -22.03 3.71 -13.83
C LEU A 325 -23.34 3.00 -14.23
N GLU A 326 -23.87 3.32 -15.41
CA GLU A 326 -25.19 2.84 -15.90
C GLU A 326 -25.34 1.32 -15.77
N LYS A 327 -24.36 0.54 -16.27
CA LYS A 327 -24.38 -0.93 -16.18
C LYS A 327 -24.43 -1.44 -14.74
N VAL A 328 -23.73 -0.75 -13.83
CA VAL A 328 -23.70 -1.15 -12.41
C VAL A 328 -25.04 -0.86 -11.75
N LYS A 329 -25.64 0.31 -12.03
CA LYS A 329 -26.96 0.69 -11.54
C LYS A 329 -28.04 -0.25 -12.06
N GLU A 330 -28.03 -0.54 -13.37
CA GLU A 330 -28.96 -1.48 -13.99
C GLU A 330 -28.90 -2.87 -13.35
N ARG A 331 -27.68 -3.43 -13.19
CA ARG A 331 -27.50 -4.72 -12.53
C ARG A 331 -27.94 -4.71 -11.07
N MET A 332 -27.71 -3.59 -10.36
CA MET A 332 -28.22 -3.44 -9.00
C MET A 332 -29.74 -3.42 -8.94
N LEU A 333 -30.40 -2.73 -9.86
CA LEU A 333 -31.88 -2.70 -9.95
C LEU A 333 -32.45 -4.07 -10.32
N GLU A 334 -31.83 -4.79 -11.28
CA GLU A 334 -32.20 -6.16 -11.61
C GLU A 334 -32.12 -7.08 -10.39
N PHE A 335 -31.00 -7.00 -9.65
CA PHE A 335 -30.79 -7.76 -8.43
C PHE A 335 -31.88 -7.46 -7.38
N LEU A 336 -32.19 -6.18 -7.16
CA LEU A 336 -33.24 -5.75 -6.23
C LEU A 336 -34.62 -6.24 -6.67
N ALA A 337 -34.90 -6.24 -7.98
CA ALA A 337 -36.14 -6.75 -8.53
C ALA A 337 -36.28 -8.26 -8.29
N VAL A 338 -35.25 -9.04 -8.55
CA VAL A 338 -35.24 -10.50 -8.30
C VAL A 338 -35.44 -10.77 -6.82
N ARG A 339 -34.73 -10.04 -5.94
CA ARG A 339 -34.88 -10.17 -4.47
C ARG A 339 -36.29 -9.87 -4.00
N ASN A 340 -36.95 -8.88 -4.59
CA ASN A 340 -38.36 -8.56 -4.25
C ASN A 340 -39.38 -9.60 -4.73
N LEU A 341 -39.07 -10.33 -5.81
CA LEU A 341 -39.89 -11.39 -6.39
C LEU A 341 -39.70 -12.74 -5.69
N THR A 342 -38.46 -13.01 -5.22
CA THR A 342 -38.13 -14.26 -4.52
C THR A 342 -38.44 -14.12 -3.02
N SER A 343 -39.45 -14.81 -2.55
CA SER A 343 -39.87 -14.81 -1.13
C SER A 343 -38.90 -15.56 -0.20
N LYS A 344 -37.86 -16.22 -0.72
CA LYS A 344 -36.77 -16.87 0.03
C LYS A 344 -35.47 -16.29 -0.43
N GLY A 345 -34.68 -15.80 0.51
CA GLY A 345 -33.44 -15.05 0.35
C GLY A 345 -32.25 -15.67 -0.42
N GLU A 346 -32.51 -16.50 -1.41
CA GLU A 346 -31.51 -17.04 -2.33
C GLU A 346 -31.15 -15.97 -3.38
N SER A 347 -30.51 -14.91 -2.95
CA SER A 347 -29.97 -13.92 -3.88
C SER A 347 -28.47 -14.15 -4.06
N PRO A 348 -27.97 -14.16 -5.28
CA PRO A 348 -26.53 -14.25 -5.50
C PRO A 348 -25.84 -13.09 -4.78
N ILE A 349 -24.61 -13.33 -4.31
CA ILE A 349 -23.84 -12.30 -3.63
C ILE A 349 -23.17 -11.44 -4.70
N ILE A 350 -23.42 -10.14 -4.67
CA ILE A 350 -22.81 -9.22 -5.61
C ILE A 350 -21.39 -8.88 -5.14
N CYS A 351 -20.43 -9.01 -6.05
CA CYS A 351 -19.06 -8.52 -5.87
C CYS A 351 -18.74 -7.41 -6.88
N LEU A 352 -18.52 -6.20 -6.39
CA LEU A 352 -18.11 -5.05 -7.19
C LEU A 352 -16.59 -5.07 -7.35
N VAL A 353 -16.12 -5.30 -8.58
CA VAL A 353 -14.69 -5.42 -8.88
C VAL A 353 -14.23 -4.25 -9.75
N GLY A 354 -13.13 -3.61 -9.40
CA GLY A 354 -12.58 -2.51 -10.22
C GLY A 354 -11.57 -1.66 -9.46
N PRO A 355 -10.98 -0.65 -10.13
CA PRO A 355 -9.94 0.19 -9.55
C PRO A 355 -10.36 0.92 -8.27
N PRO A 356 -9.41 1.31 -7.42
CA PRO A 356 -9.71 2.06 -6.21
C PRO A 356 -10.29 3.45 -6.54
N GLY A 357 -11.28 3.89 -5.73
CA GLY A 357 -11.87 5.22 -5.89
C GLY A 357 -12.98 5.34 -6.93
N THR A 358 -13.45 4.24 -7.50
CA THR A 358 -14.55 4.19 -8.50
C THR A 358 -15.94 4.05 -7.88
N GLY A 359 -16.09 4.31 -6.58
CA GLY A 359 -17.42 4.37 -5.94
C GLY A 359 -17.99 3.04 -5.42
N LYS A 360 -17.27 1.91 -5.48
CA LYS A 360 -17.75 0.59 -5.05
C LYS A 360 -18.40 0.58 -3.65
N THR A 361 -17.69 1.13 -2.66
CA THR A 361 -18.17 1.23 -1.27
C THR A 361 -19.36 2.18 -1.12
N SER A 362 -19.42 3.25 -1.92
CA SER A 362 -20.54 4.20 -1.90
C SER A 362 -21.80 3.62 -2.53
N ILE A 363 -21.69 2.84 -3.60
CA ILE A 363 -22.83 2.13 -4.22
C ILE A 363 -23.52 1.24 -3.18
N ALA A 364 -22.76 0.43 -2.43
CA ALA A 364 -23.33 -0.43 -1.39
C ALA A 364 -24.08 0.38 -0.31
N ARG A 365 -23.58 1.57 0.04
CA ARG A 365 -24.25 2.47 0.97
C ARG A 365 -25.55 3.03 0.39
N SER A 366 -25.55 3.40 -0.88
CA SER A 366 -26.74 3.91 -1.57
C SER A 366 -27.81 2.84 -1.71
N VAL A 367 -27.42 1.58 -1.96
CA VAL A 367 -28.31 0.43 -1.93
C VAL A 367 -28.94 0.24 -0.54
N ALA A 368 -28.15 0.34 0.53
CA ALA A 368 -28.66 0.26 1.90
C ALA A 368 -29.68 1.39 2.18
N ARG A 369 -29.39 2.62 1.72
CA ARG A 369 -30.30 3.77 1.83
C ARG A 369 -31.59 3.53 1.02
N ALA A 370 -31.45 3.00 -0.17
CA ALA A 370 -32.60 2.73 -1.05
C ALA A 370 -33.56 1.69 -0.47
N LEU A 371 -33.04 0.66 0.20
CA LEU A 371 -33.78 -0.39 0.87
C LEU A 371 -34.19 -0.04 2.31
N ASP A 372 -33.81 1.11 2.82
CA ASP A 372 -33.93 1.50 4.25
C ASP A 372 -33.29 0.49 5.22
N LYS A 373 -32.22 -0.18 4.77
CA LYS A 373 -31.47 -1.16 5.58
C LYS A 373 -30.39 -0.49 6.42
N LYS A 374 -30.17 -1.06 7.60
CA LYS A 374 -28.99 -0.73 8.39
C LYS A 374 -27.73 -1.18 7.64
N TYR A 375 -26.74 -0.29 7.56
CA TYR A 375 -25.49 -0.52 6.82
C TYR A 375 -24.34 -0.83 7.76
N VAL A 376 -23.65 -1.93 7.51
CA VAL A 376 -22.44 -2.33 8.24
C VAL A 376 -21.31 -2.56 7.24
N ARG A 377 -20.13 -2.01 7.52
CA ARG A 377 -18.94 -2.24 6.71
C ARG A 377 -17.95 -3.12 7.48
N ILE A 378 -17.57 -4.24 6.87
CA ILE A 378 -16.57 -5.17 7.38
C ILE A 378 -15.38 -5.13 6.43
N CYS A 379 -14.25 -4.57 6.88
CA CYS A 379 -13.03 -4.55 6.10
C CYS A 379 -12.31 -5.89 6.26
N LEU A 380 -12.11 -6.60 5.15
CA LEU A 380 -11.41 -7.89 5.11
C LEU A 380 -9.93 -7.74 4.74
N GLY A 381 -9.52 -6.55 4.29
CA GLY A 381 -8.13 -6.27 3.98
C GLY A 381 -7.22 -6.38 5.22
N GLY A 382 -6.25 -7.31 5.16
CA GLY A 382 -5.33 -7.55 6.27
C GLY A 382 -5.82 -8.55 7.33
N VAL A 383 -7.00 -9.12 7.17
CA VAL A 383 -7.48 -10.23 8.01
C VAL A 383 -6.66 -11.48 7.70
N ARG A 384 -6.10 -12.10 8.73
CA ARG A 384 -5.20 -13.26 8.61
C ARG A 384 -5.68 -14.48 9.38
N ASP A 385 -6.54 -14.29 10.38
CA ASP A 385 -7.01 -15.33 11.29
C ASP A 385 -8.52 -15.55 11.07
N GLU A 386 -8.91 -16.82 10.92
CA GLU A 386 -10.32 -17.23 10.87
C GLU A 386 -11.09 -16.74 12.09
N ALA A 387 -10.44 -16.64 13.25
CA ALA A 387 -11.04 -16.16 14.48
C ALA A 387 -11.51 -14.69 14.39
N GLU A 388 -10.98 -13.88 13.49
CA GLU A 388 -11.53 -12.53 13.26
C GLU A 388 -12.92 -12.58 12.63
N ILE A 389 -13.24 -13.60 11.83
CA ILE A 389 -14.55 -13.80 11.21
C ILE A 389 -15.50 -14.53 12.17
N ARG A 390 -15.05 -15.65 12.75
CA ARG A 390 -15.84 -16.57 13.58
C ARG A 390 -15.73 -16.33 15.08
N GLY A 391 -14.93 -15.37 15.54
CA GLY A 391 -14.72 -15.12 16.96
C GLY A 391 -13.78 -16.11 17.64
N HIS A 392 -13.39 -15.80 18.86
CA HIS A 392 -12.58 -16.64 19.72
C HIS A 392 -13.48 -17.40 20.70
N ARG A 393 -13.09 -18.63 21.04
CA ARG A 393 -13.83 -19.41 22.07
C ARG A 393 -13.88 -18.64 23.38
N LYS A 394 -15.05 -18.52 23.98
CA LYS A 394 -15.32 -17.75 25.21
C LYS A 394 -14.45 -18.10 26.41
N THR A 395 -13.78 -19.27 26.39
CA THR A 395 -12.90 -19.72 27.46
C THR A 395 -11.54 -19.01 27.52
N TYR A 396 -11.18 -18.26 26.48
CA TYR A 396 -9.93 -17.52 26.45
C TYR A 396 -10.10 -16.12 27.05
N VAL A 397 -9.08 -15.65 27.78
CA VAL A 397 -9.06 -14.28 28.29
C VAL A 397 -8.97 -13.30 27.11
N GLY A 398 -9.90 -12.37 27.04
CA GLY A 398 -10.01 -11.42 25.92
C GLY A 398 -10.76 -11.97 24.70
N ALA A 399 -11.46 -13.12 24.83
CA ALA A 399 -12.33 -13.62 23.77
C ALA A 399 -13.39 -12.61 23.39
N MET A 400 -13.68 -12.51 22.09
CA MET A 400 -14.70 -11.62 21.54
C MET A 400 -15.39 -12.29 20.35
N PRO A 401 -16.65 -11.91 20.06
CA PRO A 401 -17.33 -12.38 18.86
C PRO A 401 -16.64 -11.94 17.59
N GLY A 402 -16.84 -12.69 16.51
CA GLY A 402 -16.33 -12.36 15.19
C GLY A 402 -16.90 -11.08 14.62
N ARG A 403 -16.27 -10.59 13.56
CA ARG A 403 -16.64 -9.32 12.90
C ARG A 403 -18.09 -9.33 12.38
N LEU A 404 -18.59 -10.48 11.93
CA LEU A 404 -19.96 -10.63 11.45
C LEU A 404 -20.98 -10.45 12.59
N VAL A 405 -20.76 -11.12 13.68
CA VAL A 405 -21.62 -11.02 14.86
C VAL A 405 -21.59 -9.62 15.47
N ASN A 406 -20.41 -9.02 15.56
CA ASN A 406 -20.27 -7.62 15.97
C ASN A 406 -20.96 -6.67 14.99
N GLY A 407 -20.99 -7.02 13.70
CA GLY A 407 -21.74 -6.31 12.67
C GLY A 407 -23.26 -6.35 12.93
N LEU A 408 -23.81 -7.53 13.21
CA LEU A 408 -25.23 -7.70 13.57
C LEU A 408 -25.59 -6.92 14.84
N ARG A 409 -24.76 -7.03 15.87
CA ARG A 409 -24.93 -6.29 17.13
C ARG A 409 -24.95 -4.78 16.89
N SER A 410 -24.03 -4.25 16.08
CA SER A 410 -23.98 -2.83 15.74
C SER A 410 -25.15 -2.37 14.90
N ALA A 411 -25.67 -3.22 14.02
CA ALA A 411 -26.84 -2.94 13.20
C ALA A 411 -28.13 -2.91 14.03
N GLY A 412 -28.24 -3.74 15.07
CA GLY A 412 -29.41 -3.91 15.90
C GLY A 412 -30.63 -4.55 15.18
N VAL A 413 -30.38 -5.16 14.00
CA VAL A 413 -31.35 -5.91 13.19
C VAL A 413 -30.70 -7.14 12.57
N LYS A 414 -31.46 -8.21 12.32
CA LYS A 414 -30.96 -9.46 11.75
C LYS A 414 -30.74 -9.40 10.23
N ASN A 415 -31.35 -8.43 9.55
CA ASN A 415 -31.35 -8.29 8.09
C ASN A 415 -30.61 -7.03 7.57
N PRO A 416 -29.43 -6.66 8.12
CA PRO A 416 -28.70 -5.48 7.62
C PRO A 416 -28.14 -5.74 6.23
N LEU A 417 -27.66 -4.67 5.59
CA LEU A 417 -26.69 -4.77 4.48
C LEU A 417 -25.29 -4.80 5.06
N MET A 418 -24.57 -5.88 4.82
CA MET A 418 -23.16 -6.03 5.20
C MET A 418 -22.25 -5.91 3.98
N LEU A 419 -21.40 -4.89 3.98
CA LEU A 419 -20.37 -4.72 2.96
C LEU A 419 -19.08 -5.43 3.39
N LEU A 420 -18.67 -6.44 2.62
CA LEU A 420 -17.41 -7.14 2.74
C LEU A 420 -16.36 -6.42 1.87
N ASP A 421 -15.63 -5.49 2.47
CA ASP A 421 -14.75 -4.60 1.72
C ASP A 421 -13.33 -5.17 1.62
N GLU A 422 -12.71 -5.04 0.42
CA GLU A 422 -11.36 -5.51 0.11
C GLU A 422 -11.17 -7.04 0.26
N ILE A 423 -12.10 -7.83 -0.29
CA ILE A 423 -12.06 -9.30 -0.22
C ILE A 423 -10.83 -9.90 -0.97
N ASP A 424 -10.27 -9.17 -1.92
CA ASP A 424 -9.07 -9.54 -2.67
C ASP A 424 -7.76 -9.40 -1.87
N LYS A 425 -7.81 -8.78 -0.70
CA LYS A 425 -6.63 -8.55 0.16
C LYS A 425 -6.59 -9.47 1.39
N MET A 426 -7.39 -10.50 1.39
CA MET A 426 -7.29 -11.53 2.42
C MET A 426 -6.03 -12.36 2.19
N SER A 427 -5.28 -12.62 3.26
CA SER A 427 -4.12 -13.50 3.22
C SER A 427 -4.47 -14.86 3.82
N SER A 428 -4.00 -15.93 3.17
CA SER A 428 -4.03 -17.28 3.74
C SER A 428 -2.71 -17.54 4.45
N ASP A 429 -2.71 -17.49 5.77
CA ASP A 429 -1.57 -17.89 6.58
C ASP A 429 -1.80 -19.28 7.22
N TYR A 430 -0.73 -19.89 7.72
CA TYR A 430 -0.73 -21.21 8.39
C TYR A 430 -1.68 -21.38 9.60
N LYS A 431 -2.37 -20.31 10.04
CA LYS A 431 -3.21 -20.27 11.25
C LYS A 431 -4.71 -20.39 11.02
N GLY A 432 -5.15 -20.57 9.80
CA GLY A 432 -6.57 -20.71 9.49
C GLY A 432 -6.91 -20.19 8.09
N ASP A 433 -7.94 -20.78 7.48
CA ASP A 433 -8.40 -20.38 6.15
C ASP A 433 -9.59 -19.43 6.27
N THR A 434 -9.29 -18.14 6.27
CA THR A 434 -10.30 -17.05 6.29
C THR A 434 -11.31 -17.20 5.15
N ALA A 435 -10.87 -17.72 4.00
CA ALA A 435 -11.75 -17.96 2.85
C ALA A 435 -12.78 -19.06 3.15
N SER A 436 -12.37 -20.14 3.84
CA SER A 436 -13.29 -21.20 4.25
C SER A 436 -14.35 -20.71 5.23
N ALA A 437 -13.99 -19.80 6.16
CA ALA A 437 -14.97 -19.20 7.05
C ALA A 437 -16.01 -18.37 6.27
N LEU A 438 -15.57 -17.62 5.26
CA LEU A 438 -16.47 -16.84 4.42
C LEU A 438 -17.34 -17.73 3.51
N LEU A 439 -16.84 -18.88 3.08
CA LEU A 439 -17.64 -19.81 2.27
C LEU A 439 -18.90 -20.26 3.00
N GLU A 440 -18.83 -20.55 4.30
CA GLU A 440 -20.01 -20.89 5.09
C GLU A 440 -21.01 -19.72 5.21
N VAL A 441 -20.45 -18.50 5.36
CA VAL A 441 -21.26 -17.27 5.47
C VAL A 441 -22.00 -16.96 4.17
N LEU A 442 -21.33 -17.17 3.05
CA LEU A 442 -21.80 -16.82 1.72
C LEU A 442 -22.56 -17.96 1.03
N ASP A 443 -22.68 -19.11 1.68
CA ASP A 443 -23.42 -20.24 1.17
C ASP A 443 -24.87 -20.20 1.70
N SER A 444 -25.85 -20.00 0.82
CA SER A 444 -27.27 -19.92 1.18
C SER A 444 -27.79 -21.20 1.83
N GLU A 445 -27.18 -22.36 1.58
CA GLU A 445 -27.55 -23.62 2.20
C GLU A 445 -27.04 -23.74 3.64
N GLN A 446 -25.98 -23.03 4.01
CA GLN A 446 -25.31 -23.16 5.32
C GLN A 446 -25.47 -21.92 6.20
N ASN A 447 -25.63 -20.73 5.64
CA ASN A 447 -25.61 -19.46 6.36
C ASN A 447 -26.76 -19.29 7.38
N HIS A 448 -27.85 -20.04 7.25
CA HIS A 448 -28.96 -20.03 8.20
C HIS A 448 -28.59 -20.66 9.57
N LYS A 449 -27.45 -21.33 9.66
CA LYS A 449 -26.92 -21.96 10.89
C LYS A 449 -25.47 -21.60 11.15
N PHE A 450 -25.07 -20.40 10.77
CA PHE A 450 -23.71 -19.91 11.03
C PHE A 450 -23.38 -19.97 12.51
N ARG A 451 -22.21 -20.51 12.85
CA ARG A 451 -21.73 -20.62 14.24
C ARG A 451 -20.47 -19.76 14.46
N ASP A 452 -20.66 -18.76 15.29
CA ASP A 452 -19.54 -18.02 15.87
C ASP A 452 -19.00 -18.78 17.08
N HIS A 453 -17.68 -18.86 17.21
CA HIS A 453 -17.01 -19.58 18.29
C HIS A 453 -17.21 -18.95 19.66
N TYR A 454 -17.48 -17.65 19.74
CA TYR A 454 -17.78 -16.97 20.98
C TYR A 454 -19.24 -17.19 21.37
N VAL A 455 -20.16 -17.01 20.46
CA VAL A 455 -21.62 -17.11 20.70
C VAL A 455 -22.05 -18.58 20.91
N GLU A 456 -21.48 -19.51 20.17
CA GLU A 456 -21.76 -20.96 20.22
C GLU A 456 -23.21 -21.37 19.90
N LEU A 457 -24.07 -20.42 19.54
CA LEU A 457 -25.45 -20.62 19.08
C LEU A 457 -25.53 -20.43 17.57
N PRO A 458 -26.43 -21.12 16.87
CA PRO A 458 -26.65 -20.87 15.45
C PRO A 458 -27.25 -19.47 15.25
N ILE A 459 -26.67 -18.73 14.33
CA ILE A 459 -27.13 -17.39 13.93
C ILE A 459 -27.59 -17.48 12.49
N ASP A 460 -28.81 -17.01 12.22
CA ASP A 460 -29.34 -16.97 10.87
C ASP A 460 -28.88 -15.73 10.14
N LEU A 461 -28.03 -15.94 9.12
CA LEU A 461 -27.52 -14.90 8.21
C LEU A 461 -28.25 -14.85 6.87
N SER A 462 -29.28 -15.68 6.65
CA SER A 462 -29.97 -15.82 5.37
C SER A 462 -30.70 -14.53 4.91
N GLU A 463 -31.10 -13.68 5.85
CA GLU A 463 -31.73 -12.41 5.56
C GLU A 463 -30.74 -11.23 5.43
N VAL A 464 -29.46 -11.46 5.72
CA VAL A 464 -28.40 -10.45 5.55
C VAL A 464 -28.15 -10.24 4.06
N LEU A 465 -28.12 -8.99 3.63
CA LEU A 465 -27.70 -8.65 2.28
C LEU A 465 -26.21 -8.45 2.23
N PHE A 466 -25.47 -9.39 1.65
CA PHE A 466 -24.04 -9.28 1.47
C PHE A 466 -23.71 -8.64 0.13
N ILE A 467 -22.86 -7.62 0.16
CA ILE A 467 -22.19 -7.03 -1.02
C ILE A 467 -20.70 -7.09 -0.75
N ALA A 468 -19.91 -7.61 -1.70
CA ALA A 468 -18.47 -7.64 -1.61
C ALA A 468 -17.84 -6.57 -2.51
N THR A 469 -16.63 -6.12 -2.17
CA THR A 469 -15.82 -5.28 -3.05
C THR A 469 -14.42 -5.84 -3.19
N ALA A 470 -13.85 -5.72 -4.39
CA ALA A 470 -12.48 -6.08 -4.70
C ALA A 470 -11.85 -5.06 -5.65
N ASN A 471 -10.54 -4.96 -5.63
CA ASN A 471 -9.82 -4.16 -6.63
C ASN A 471 -9.39 -5.02 -7.83
N SER A 472 -9.17 -6.32 -7.63
CA SER A 472 -8.79 -7.28 -8.67
C SER A 472 -9.44 -8.64 -8.40
N MET A 473 -9.81 -9.34 -9.46
CA MET A 473 -10.31 -10.73 -9.37
C MET A 473 -9.20 -11.71 -8.98
N GLN A 474 -7.95 -11.41 -9.33
CA GLN A 474 -6.81 -12.33 -9.12
C GLN A 474 -6.53 -12.64 -7.64
N GLY A 475 -6.86 -11.70 -6.75
CA GLY A 475 -6.67 -11.88 -5.31
C GLY A 475 -7.80 -12.64 -4.61
N ILE A 476 -8.89 -12.96 -5.32
CA ILE A 476 -10.04 -13.63 -4.71
C ILE A 476 -9.92 -15.15 -4.92
N PRO A 477 -10.00 -15.97 -3.85
CA PRO A 477 -10.01 -17.43 -3.98
C PRO A 477 -11.14 -17.93 -4.89
N ARG A 478 -10.82 -18.86 -5.79
CA ARG A 478 -11.79 -19.43 -6.76
C ARG A 478 -13.10 -19.91 -6.14
N PRO A 479 -13.11 -20.64 -5.00
CA PRO A 479 -14.37 -21.09 -4.39
C PRO A 479 -15.30 -19.96 -3.98
N LEU A 480 -14.76 -18.77 -3.65
CA LEU A 480 -15.56 -17.59 -3.36
C LEU A 480 -16.10 -16.95 -4.64
N LEU A 481 -15.28 -16.91 -5.71
CA LEU A 481 -15.69 -16.38 -7.01
C LEU A 481 -16.91 -17.15 -7.58
N ASP A 482 -16.92 -18.47 -7.42
CA ASP A 482 -18.02 -19.33 -7.92
C ASP A 482 -19.37 -19.06 -7.25
N ARG A 483 -19.38 -18.37 -6.10
CA ARG A 483 -20.59 -18.02 -5.33
C ARG A 483 -21.02 -16.56 -5.47
N MET A 484 -20.26 -15.78 -6.24
CA MET A 484 -20.50 -14.35 -6.38
C MET A 484 -20.86 -13.98 -7.82
N GLU A 485 -21.81 -13.07 -7.97
CA GLU A 485 -22.04 -12.38 -9.23
C GLU A 485 -21.07 -11.19 -9.33
N LEU A 486 -20.18 -11.23 -10.31
CA LEU A 486 -19.18 -10.20 -10.51
C LEU A 486 -19.76 -9.05 -11.34
N ILE A 487 -19.70 -7.84 -10.79
CA ILE A 487 -20.04 -6.61 -11.51
C ILE A 487 -18.77 -5.77 -11.65
N GLU A 488 -18.33 -5.58 -12.87
CA GLU A 488 -17.13 -4.79 -13.14
C GLU A 488 -17.44 -3.30 -13.07
N VAL A 489 -16.70 -2.60 -12.21
CA VAL A 489 -16.76 -1.14 -12.05
C VAL A 489 -15.54 -0.55 -12.74
N THR A 490 -15.76 0.02 -13.92
CA THR A 490 -14.69 0.57 -14.76
C THR A 490 -14.20 1.94 -14.30
N SER A 491 -13.09 2.40 -14.90
CA SER A 491 -12.54 3.74 -14.68
C SER A 491 -13.51 4.84 -15.13
N TYR A 492 -13.50 5.97 -14.44
CA TYR A 492 -14.25 7.17 -14.86
C TYR A 492 -13.54 7.91 -15.99
N THR A 493 -14.33 8.44 -16.92
CA THR A 493 -13.88 9.42 -17.92
C THR A 493 -13.60 10.76 -17.26
N GLU A 494 -12.90 11.66 -17.96
CA GLU A 494 -12.66 13.03 -17.45
C GLU A 494 -13.97 13.80 -17.25
N ASN A 495 -14.95 13.59 -18.11
CA ASN A 495 -16.28 14.19 -18.01
C ASN A 495 -17.04 13.67 -16.78
N GLU A 496 -17.03 12.34 -16.55
CA GLU A 496 -17.64 11.76 -15.35
C GLU A 496 -16.96 12.30 -14.08
N LYS A 497 -15.61 12.39 -14.06
CA LYS A 497 -14.87 12.98 -12.94
C LYS A 497 -15.22 14.45 -12.70
N LEU A 498 -15.44 15.23 -13.76
CA LEU A 498 -15.85 16.63 -13.68
C LEU A 498 -17.23 16.75 -13.02
N HIS A 499 -18.20 15.95 -13.47
CA HIS A 499 -19.55 15.93 -12.90
C HIS A 499 -19.51 15.48 -11.43
N ILE A 500 -18.80 14.40 -11.11
CA ILE A 500 -18.63 13.92 -9.73
C ILE A 500 -17.98 14.99 -8.85
N ALA A 501 -16.97 15.70 -9.38
CA ALA A 501 -16.29 16.77 -8.63
C ALA A 501 -17.25 17.91 -8.28
N ARG A 502 -18.07 18.35 -9.26
CA ARG A 502 -18.99 19.47 -9.12
C ARG A 502 -20.20 19.12 -8.25
N GLU A 503 -20.82 17.95 -8.50
CA GLU A 503 -22.12 17.60 -7.91
C GLU A 503 -21.98 16.95 -6.52
N HIS A 504 -20.88 16.24 -6.26
CA HIS A 504 -20.71 15.47 -5.02
C HIS A 504 -19.49 15.89 -4.18
N LEU A 505 -18.28 15.98 -4.82
CA LEU A 505 -17.07 16.17 -4.04
C LEU A 505 -16.92 17.58 -3.50
N LEU A 506 -17.34 18.60 -4.27
CA LEU A 506 -17.25 19.99 -3.85
C LEU A 506 -18.10 20.24 -2.60
N ALA A 507 -19.38 19.89 -2.63
CA ALA A 507 -20.29 20.06 -1.50
C ALA A 507 -19.78 19.34 -0.25
N LYS A 508 -19.38 18.06 -0.40
CA LYS A 508 -18.82 17.25 0.67
C LYS A 508 -17.56 17.86 1.29
N GLN A 509 -16.65 18.40 0.48
CA GLN A 509 -15.41 19.00 0.99
C GLN A 509 -15.65 20.40 1.56
N THR A 510 -16.61 21.14 1.06
CA THR A 510 -17.05 22.43 1.60
C THR A 510 -17.58 22.25 3.03
N GLU A 511 -18.54 21.36 3.23
CA GLU A 511 -19.11 21.02 4.53
C GLU A 511 -18.04 20.50 5.52
N ARG A 512 -17.22 19.53 5.07
CA ARG A 512 -16.18 18.91 5.90
C ARG A 512 -15.13 19.88 6.41
N ASN A 513 -14.87 20.96 5.68
CA ASN A 513 -13.91 22.00 6.06
C ASN A 513 -14.57 23.23 6.71
N GLY A 514 -15.86 23.16 7.05
CA GLY A 514 -16.59 24.23 7.76
C GLY A 514 -16.86 25.46 6.91
N LEU A 515 -16.84 25.33 5.58
CA LEU A 515 -17.16 26.39 4.64
C LEU A 515 -18.64 26.36 4.27
N LYS A 516 -19.19 27.51 3.88
CA LYS A 516 -20.52 27.60 3.29
C LYS A 516 -20.42 27.55 1.76
N GLU A 517 -21.49 27.13 1.09
CA GLU A 517 -21.53 27.01 -0.37
C GLU A 517 -21.27 28.33 -1.11
N ASP A 518 -21.69 29.47 -0.53
CA ASP A 518 -21.45 30.80 -1.05
C ASP A 518 -20.00 31.29 -0.89
N GLN A 519 -19.25 30.70 0.06
CA GLN A 519 -17.89 31.09 0.39
C GLN A 519 -16.82 30.40 -0.46
N PHE A 520 -17.11 29.22 -1.02
CA PHE A 520 -16.12 28.43 -1.75
C PHE A 520 -16.68 27.92 -3.07
N LYS A 521 -16.06 28.35 -4.17
CA LYS A 521 -16.43 27.96 -5.53
C LYS A 521 -15.22 27.51 -6.33
N VAL A 522 -15.41 26.53 -7.19
CA VAL A 522 -14.38 26.04 -8.11
C VAL A 522 -14.98 25.99 -9.51
N SER A 523 -14.32 26.62 -10.47
CA SER A 523 -14.79 26.64 -11.86
C SER A 523 -14.56 25.29 -12.56
N ASP A 524 -15.39 24.97 -13.57
CA ASP A 524 -15.27 23.73 -14.36
C ASP A 524 -13.90 23.62 -15.03
N GLY A 525 -13.33 24.75 -15.51
CA GLY A 525 -11.97 24.76 -16.04
C GLY A 525 -10.90 24.44 -15.01
N ALA A 526 -11.10 24.84 -13.73
CA ALA A 526 -10.20 24.46 -12.66
C ALA A 526 -10.33 22.96 -12.33
N PHE A 527 -11.54 22.41 -12.30
CA PHE A 527 -11.73 20.96 -12.14
C PHE A 527 -11.06 20.16 -13.26
N ALA A 528 -11.28 20.54 -14.52
CA ALA A 528 -10.64 19.89 -15.67
C ALA A 528 -9.10 19.92 -15.54
N LYS A 529 -8.55 21.06 -15.09
CA LYS A 529 -7.11 21.21 -14.87
C LYS A 529 -6.61 20.39 -13.67
N ILE A 530 -7.40 20.24 -12.60
CA ILE A 530 -7.05 19.36 -11.47
C ILE A 530 -7.03 17.90 -11.93
N ILE A 531 -8.02 17.49 -12.72
CA ILE A 531 -8.12 16.13 -13.24
C ILE A 531 -6.91 15.80 -14.12
N SER A 532 -6.56 16.66 -15.07
CA SER A 532 -5.49 16.40 -16.03
C SER A 532 -4.08 16.65 -15.49
N GLY A 533 -3.87 17.69 -14.68
CA GLY A 533 -2.54 18.14 -14.26
C GLY A 533 -2.12 17.74 -12.83
N TYR A 534 -3.07 17.39 -11.95
CA TYR A 534 -2.77 17.14 -10.54
C TYR A 534 -3.20 15.75 -10.05
N THR A 535 -3.93 14.99 -10.87
CA THR A 535 -4.35 13.61 -10.55
C THR A 535 -4.09 12.68 -11.72
N ARG A 536 -3.65 11.44 -11.42
CA ARG A 536 -3.51 10.36 -12.39
C ARG A 536 -4.07 9.10 -11.71
N GLU A 537 -5.36 8.87 -11.89
CA GLU A 537 -6.08 7.79 -11.21
C GLU A 537 -7.31 7.34 -12.01
N ALA A 538 -7.70 6.08 -11.85
CA ALA A 538 -8.92 5.52 -12.43
C ALA A 538 -10.21 6.09 -11.81
N GLY A 539 -10.19 6.31 -10.51
CA GLY A 539 -11.31 6.85 -9.72
C GLY A 539 -11.19 8.35 -9.41
N VAL A 540 -11.70 8.74 -8.25
CA VAL A 540 -11.79 10.15 -7.81
C VAL A 540 -11.21 10.40 -6.41
N ARG A 541 -10.47 9.45 -5.81
CA ARG A 541 -9.88 9.63 -4.45
C ARG A 541 -8.81 10.72 -4.40
N GLY A 542 -7.95 10.78 -5.42
CA GLY A 542 -6.93 11.81 -5.56
C GLY A 542 -7.59 13.17 -5.79
N LEU A 543 -8.58 13.23 -6.69
CA LEU A 543 -9.39 14.41 -6.97
C LEU A 543 -10.05 14.94 -5.70
N GLU A 544 -10.69 14.10 -4.92
CA GLU A 544 -11.27 14.46 -3.61
C GLU A 544 -10.23 15.07 -2.67
N ARG A 545 -9.02 14.47 -2.60
CA ARG A 545 -7.92 14.97 -1.77
C ARG A 545 -7.45 16.34 -2.23
N ARG A 546 -7.37 16.60 -3.55
CA ARG A 546 -6.97 17.91 -4.11
C ARG A 546 -8.02 18.98 -3.84
N ILE A 547 -9.30 18.65 -4.02
CA ILE A 547 -10.40 19.56 -3.67
C ILE A 547 -10.36 19.87 -2.17
N GLY A 548 -10.16 18.87 -1.32
CA GLY A 548 -10.00 19.06 0.13
C GLY A 548 -8.77 19.87 0.52
N GLU A 549 -7.66 19.78 -0.24
CA GLU A 549 -6.47 20.61 -0.03
C GLU A 549 -6.78 22.09 -0.33
N ILE A 550 -7.47 22.34 -1.44
CA ILE A 550 -7.91 23.69 -1.83
C ILE A 550 -8.88 24.24 -0.78
N ALA A 551 -9.87 23.45 -0.37
CA ALA A 551 -10.87 23.84 0.63
C ALA A 551 -10.23 24.22 1.97
N ARG A 552 -9.22 23.49 2.44
CA ARG A 552 -8.49 23.83 3.67
C ARG A 552 -7.74 25.17 3.55
N LYS A 553 -7.11 25.42 2.40
CA LYS A 553 -6.39 26.67 2.17
C LYS A 553 -7.37 27.84 2.04
N ALA A 554 -8.53 27.62 1.40
CA ALA A 554 -9.62 28.60 1.31
C ALA A 554 -10.20 28.91 2.70
N ALA A 555 -10.47 27.89 3.51
CA ALA A 555 -10.94 28.06 4.89
C ALA A 555 -9.96 28.90 5.73
N ARG A 556 -8.66 28.66 5.56
CA ARG A 556 -7.63 29.47 6.24
C ARG A 556 -7.65 30.93 5.79
N GLU A 557 -7.76 31.21 4.48
CA GLU A 557 -7.83 32.58 3.96
C GLU A 557 -9.05 33.34 4.50
N ILE A 558 -10.19 32.66 4.58
CA ILE A 558 -11.43 33.24 5.14
C ILE A 558 -11.30 33.45 6.65
N TYR A 559 -10.75 32.49 7.38
CA TYR A 559 -10.56 32.60 8.82
C TYR A 559 -9.57 33.72 9.19
N GLU A 560 -8.50 33.90 8.43
CA GLU A 560 -7.53 35.00 8.59
C GLU A 560 -8.10 36.38 8.15
N GLY A 561 -9.33 36.43 7.64
CA GLY A 561 -9.98 37.66 7.20
C GLY A 561 -9.40 38.25 5.87
N LYS A 562 -8.64 37.45 5.13
CA LYS A 562 -8.04 37.89 3.85
C LYS A 562 -9.06 37.99 2.72
N SER A 563 -10.13 37.20 2.80
CA SER A 563 -11.24 37.22 1.85
C SER A 563 -12.50 36.72 2.53
N SER A 564 -13.66 37.16 2.07
CA SER A 564 -14.96 36.62 2.50
C SER A 564 -15.41 35.42 1.66
N THR A 565 -14.91 35.33 0.43
CA THR A 565 -15.20 34.26 -0.52
C THR A 565 -13.94 33.89 -1.28
N VAL A 566 -13.83 32.62 -1.70
CA VAL A 566 -12.71 32.11 -2.50
C VAL A 566 -13.25 31.47 -3.76
N ASP A 567 -12.93 32.07 -4.91
CA ASP A 567 -13.25 31.54 -6.23
C ASP A 567 -11.97 30.96 -6.86
N VAL A 568 -11.96 29.65 -7.08
CA VAL A 568 -10.82 28.93 -7.67
C VAL A 568 -11.02 28.80 -9.18
N THR A 569 -10.06 29.32 -9.91
CA THR A 569 -10.01 29.31 -11.37
C THR A 569 -8.70 28.73 -11.86
N VAL A 570 -8.57 28.44 -13.15
CA VAL A 570 -7.31 27.97 -13.75
C VAL A 570 -6.13 28.89 -13.43
N ARG A 571 -6.36 30.21 -13.35
CA ARG A 571 -5.29 31.22 -13.15
C ARG A 571 -4.69 31.20 -11.75
N ASN A 572 -5.50 30.88 -10.72
CA ASN A 572 -5.03 30.89 -9.33
C ASN A 572 -4.84 29.48 -8.74
N LEU A 573 -5.04 28.43 -9.55
CA LEU A 573 -4.96 27.04 -9.10
C LEU A 573 -3.56 26.69 -8.55
N GLU A 574 -2.49 27.17 -9.19
CA GLU A 574 -1.11 26.97 -8.72
C GLU A 574 -0.84 27.55 -7.33
N LYS A 575 -1.54 28.62 -6.93
CA LYS A 575 -1.45 29.16 -5.56
C LYS A 575 -1.86 28.11 -4.53
N TYR A 576 -2.86 27.26 -4.86
CA TYR A 576 -3.41 26.27 -3.94
C TYR A 576 -2.72 24.91 -4.05
N LEU A 577 -2.38 24.44 -5.23
CA LEU A 577 -1.86 23.09 -5.47
C LEU A 577 -0.37 23.03 -5.84
N GLY A 578 0.26 24.19 -6.06
CA GLY A 578 1.62 24.27 -6.58
C GLY A 578 1.65 23.98 -8.09
N LYS A 579 2.84 23.74 -8.63
CA LYS A 579 3.03 23.42 -10.05
C LYS A 579 2.36 22.10 -10.41
N GLU A 580 1.94 21.99 -11.66
CA GLU A 580 1.39 20.75 -12.21
C GLU A 580 2.37 19.59 -12.01
N LYS A 581 1.82 18.43 -11.62
CA LYS A 581 2.60 17.22 -11.36
C LYS A 581 2.68 16.31 -12.57
N TYR A 582 1.66 16.36 -13.41
CA TYR A 582 1.54 15.50 -14.58
C TYR A 582 1.40 16.38 -15.81
N SER A 583 2.31 16.19 -16.77
CA SER A 583 2.11 16.64 -18.15
C SER A 583 1.36 15.54 -18.89
N GLN A 584 0.41 15.89 -19.72
CA GLN A 584 -0.14 14.90 -20.65
C GLN A 584 0.96 14.52 -21.63
N ASP A 585 1.28 13.23 -21.72
CA ASP A 585 2.14 12.69 -22.77
C ASP A 585 1.36 12.73 -24.09
N MET A 586 1.37 13.90 -24.69
CA MET A 586 0.76 14.11 -26.00
C MET A 586 1.49 13.24 -27.04
N ARG A 587 0.75 12.84 -28.08
CA ARG A 587 1.36 12.17 -29.24
C ARG A 587 2.57 12.94 -29.75
N GLY A 588 3.56 12.23 -30.30
CA GLY A 588 4.68 12.85 -31.00
C GLY A 588 4.20 13.79 -32.09
N GLU A 589 4.94 14.85 -32.37
CA GLU A 589 4.61 15.82 -33.42
C GLU A 589 5.00 15.32 -34.81
N THR A 590 5.95 14.38 -34.86
CA THR A 590 6.55 13.87 -36.11
C THR A 590 6.45 12.34 -36.20
N ASP A 591 6.37 11.84 -37.44
CA ASP A 591 6.45 10.41 -37.72
C ASP A 591 7.89 9.96 -37.57
N GLU A 592 8.14 8.90 -36.78
CA GLU A 592 9.49 8.47 -36.40
C GLU A 592 9.74 7.01 -36.76
N ILE A 593 11.03 6.67 -36.98
CA ILE A 593 11.49 5.31 -37.26
C ILE A 593 11.79 4.61 -35.93
N GLY A 594 11.26 3.40 -35.75
CA GLY A 594 11.54 2.58 -34.58
C GLY A 594 10.79 3.02 -33.29
N ILE A 595 9.94 4.05 -33.37
CA ILE A 595 9.15 4.52 -32.24
C ILE A 595 7.67 4.27 -32.51
N VAL A 596 7.01 3.54 -31.62
CA VAL A 596 5.58 3.18 -31.75
C VAL A 596 4.87 3.31 -30.43
N ARG A 597 3.66 3.86 -30.47
CA ARG A 597 2.83 4.02 -29.31
C ARG A 597 1.90 2.83 -29.08
N GLY A 598 2.09 2.14 -27.98
CA GLY A 598 1.21 1.10 -27.46
C GLY A 598 0.22 1.65 -26.44
N LEU A 599 -0.78 0.84 -26.11
CA LEU A 599 -1.78 1.14 -25.09
C LEU A 599 -1.69 0.12 -23.96
N ALA A 600 -1.56 0.61 -22.75
CA ALA A 600 -1.49 -0.18 -21.53
C ALA A 600 -2.69 0.06 -20.62
N TRP A 601 -2.98 -0.91 -19.79
CA TRP A 601 -3.88 -0.80 -18.68
C TRP A 601 -3.09 -0.99 -17.37
N THR A 602 -3.33 -0.11 -16.40
CA THR A 602 -2.68 -0.13 -15.08
C THR A 602 -3.73 -0.01 -13.98
N SER A 603 -3.33 -0.25 -12.75
CA SER A 603 -4.21 -0.07 -11.57
C SER A 603 -4.71 1.37 -11.38
N VAL A 604 -4.09 2.34 -12.05
CA VAL A 604 -4.49 3.76 -12.00
C VAL A 604 -5.29 4.20 -13.24
N GLY A 605 -5.53 3.31 -14.20
CA GLY A 605 -6.27 3.56 -15.43
C GLY A 605 -5.50 3.18 -16.68
N GLY A 606 -5.96 3.65 -17.83
CA GLY A 606 -5.25 3.47 -19.10
C GLY A 606 -4.07 4.41 -19.24
N ASP A 607 -3.05 3.96 -19.96
CA ASP A 607 -1.84 4.72 -20.25
C ASP A 607 -1.33 4.46 -21.65
N THR A 608 -0.50 5.34 -22.19
CA THR A 608 0.21 5.12 -23.45
C THR A 608 1.64 4.72 -23.15
N LEU A 609 2.14 3.72 -23.87
CA LEU A 609 3.52 3.28 -23.79
C LEU A 609 4.23 3.63 -25.09
N GLU A 610 5.31 4.38 -25.00
CA GLU A 610 6.21 4.58 -26.11
C GLU A 610 7.21 3.44 -26.17
N ILE A 611 7.29 2.73 -27.29
CA ILE A 611 8.21 1.63 -27.50
C ILE A 611 9.25 2.09 -28.51
N GLU A 612 10.49 2.16 -28.06
CA GLU A 612 11.65 2.55 -28.84
C GLU A 612 12.44 1.32 -29.24
N VAL A 613 12.79 1.24 -30.51
CA VAL A 613 13.64 0.16 -31.05
C VAL A 613 14.81 0.77 -31.81
N ASN A 614 15.99 0.34 -31.45
CA ASN A 614 17.20 0.68 -32.17
C ASN A 614 17.85 -0.57 -32.75
N VAL A 615 18.39 -0.43 -33.95
CA VAL A 615 19.17 -1.46 -34.67
C VAL A 615 20.57 -0.96 -34.85
N MET A 616 21.54 -1.75 -34.41
CA MET A 616 22.96 -1.39 -34.49
C MET A 616 23.79 -2.57 -35.00
N PRO A 617 24.97 -2.31 -35.67
CA PRO A 617 25.88 -3.39 -36.04
C PRO A 617 26.30 -4.19 -34.80
N GLY A 618 26.22 -5.52 -34.86
CA GLY A 618 26.48 -6.38 -33.73
C GLY A 618 26.65 -7.85 -34.08
N LYS A 619 26.28 -8.72 -33.15
CA LYS A 619 26.41 -10.20 -33.28
C LYS A 619 25.06 -10.92 -33.28
N GLY A 620 23.98 -10.20 -33.43
CA GLY A 620 22.61 -10.75 -33.42
C GLY A 620 22.03 -10.82 -32.00
N GLU A 621 22.48 -9.99 -31.07
CA GLU A 621 21.90 -9.92 -29.73
C GLU A 621 20.55 -9.24 -29.75
N PHE A 622 19.63 -9.75 -28.90
CA PHE A 622 18.31 -9.19 -28.71
C PHE A 622 18.17 -8.69 -27.26
N GLN A 623 18.24 -7.37 -27.09
CA GLN A 623 18.25 -6.74 -25.78
C GLN A 623 16.90 -6.10 -25.46
N LEU A 624 16.47 -6.26 -24.21
CA LEU A 624 15.20 -5.75 -23.69
C LEU A 624 15.45 -4.96 -22.42
N THR A 625 15.03 -3.69 -22.39
CA THR A 625 15.15 -2.82 -21.21
C THR A 625 13.84 -2.09 -20.90
N GLY A 626 13.65 -1.61 -19.64
CA GLY A 626 12.45 -0.89 -19.21
C GLY A 626 11.61 -1.64 -18.17
N GLN A 627 12.22 -2.53 -17.37
CA GLN A 627 11.55 -3.37 -16.35
C GLN A 627 10.38 -4.18 -16.89
N LEU A 628 10.66 -4.94 -17.95
CA LEU A 628 9.67 -5.80 -18.60
C LEU A 628 9.49 -7.09 -17.79
N GLY A 629 8.25 -7.45 -17.49
CA GLY A 629 7.89 -8.76 -16.94
C GLY A 629 8.07 -9.89 -17.96
N ASP A 630 7.97 -11.12 -17.48
CA ASP A 630 8.29 -12.28 -18.30
C ASP A 630 7.33 -12.49 -19.48
N VAL A 631 6.04 -12.20 -19.29
CA VAL A 631 5.04 -12.28 -20.38
C VAL A 631 5.34 -11.28 -21.49
N MET A 632 5.77 -10.08 -21.14
CA MET A 632 6.12 -9.05 -22.11
C MET A 632 7.42 -9.38 -22.85
N LYS A 633 8.43 -9.98 -22.17
CA LYS A 633 9.65 -10.49 -22.79
C LYS A 633 9.34 -11.62 -23.80
N GLU A 634 8.47 -12.56 -23.42
CA GLU A 634 8.03 -13.64 -24.30
C GLU A 634 7.29 -13.09 -25.53
N SER A 635 6.44 -12.07 -25.33
CA SER A 635 5.75 -11.39 -26.43
C SER A 635 6.73 -10.71 -27.39
N ALA A 636 7.81 -10.08 -26.89
CA ALA A 636 8.87 -9.50 -27.72
C ALA A 636 9.62 -10.59 -28.53
N GLN A 637 9.92 -11.74 -27.90
CA GLN A 637 10.54 -12.89 -28.59
C GLN A 637 9.64 -13.49 -29.68
N THR A 638 8.33 -13.52 -29.43
CA THR A 638 7.35 -13.93 -30.44
C THR A 638 7.34 -12.96 -31.61
N GLY A 639 7.39 -11.65 -31.34
CA GLY A 639 7.46 -10.59 -32.35
C GLY A 639 8.69 -10.71 -33.27
N ILE A 640 9.89 -10.85 -32.70
CA ILE A 640 11.12 -10.99 -33.50
C ILE A 640 11.12 -12.31 -34.30
N SER A 641 10.57 -13.40 -33.74
CA SER A 641 10.43 -14.68 -34.45
C SER A 641 9.49 -14.56 -35.65
N TYR A 642 8.38 -13.85 -35.50
CA TYR A 642 7.48 -13.53 -36.60
C TYR A 642 8.21 -12.73 -37.69
N ILE A 643 8.91 -11.65 -37.34
CA ILE A 643 9.63 -10.79 -38.28
C ILE A 643 10.67 -11.61 -39.04
N ARG A 644 11.41 -12.50 -38.40
CA ARG A 644 12.34 -13.42 -39.04
C ARG A 644 11.65 -14.31 -40.07
N SER A 645 10.45 -14.79 -39.78
CA SER A 645 9.69 -15.68 -40.67
C SER A 645 9.15 -14.98 -41.93
N VAL A 646 8.87 -13.67 -41.84
CA VAL A 646 8.35 -12.87 -42.96
C VAL A 646 9.40 -11.94 -43.58
N GLY A 647 10.66 -12.03 -43.16
CA GLY A 647 11.74 -11.13 -43.58
C GLY A 647 11.90 -10.98 -45.11
N GLY A 648 11.69 -12.07 -45.88
CA GLY A 648 11.70 -12.02 -47.31
C GLY A 648 10.62 -11.17 -47.96
N GLN A 649 9.52 -10.89 -47.28
CA GLN A 649 8.43 -10.03 -47.79
C GLN A 649 8.76 -8.53 -47.61
N TYR A 650 9.74 -8.20 -46.76
CA TYR A 650 10.16 -6.86 -46.45
C TYR A 650 11.61 -6.57 -46.86
N ASP A 651 12.14 -7.36 -47.78
CA ASP A 651 13.51 -7.26 -48.33
C ASP A 651 14.60 -7.31 -47.24
N ILE A 652 14.34 -8.02 -46.11
CA ILE A 652 15.29 -8.16 -45.00
C ILE A 652 16.23 -9.33 -45.32
N PRO A 653 17.56 -9.09 -45.48
CA PRO A 653 18.49 -10.17 -45.74
C PRO A 653 18.55 -11.20 -44.61
N ALA A 654 18.70 -12.48 -44.93
CA ALA A 654 18.76 -13.54 -43.92
C ALA A 654 19.92 -13.34 -42.91
N GLU A 655 21.01 -12.70 -43.35
CA GLU A 655 22.18 -12.38 -42.52
C GLU A 655 21.95 -11.18 -41.58
N PHE A 656 20.88 -10.40 -41.78
CA PHE A 656 20.60 -9.19 -41.00
C PHE A 656 20.60 -9.49 -39.50
N PHE A 657 19.88 -10.53 -39.07
CA PHE A 657 19.75 -10.90 -37.67
C PHE A 657 20.99 -11.55 -37.07
N GLN A 658 22.03 -11.78 -37.86
CA GLN A 658 23.35 -12.24 -37.36
C GLN A 658 24.39 -11.11 -37.26
N LYS A 659 24.15 -10.02 -38.02
CA LYS A 659 25.10 -8.90 -38.14
C LYS A 659 24.65 -7.65 -37.41
N ASN A 660 23.42 -7.63 -36.90
CA ASN A 660 22.85 -6.48 -36.17
C ASN A 660 22.23 -6.92 -34.88
N ASP A 661 22.48 -6.14 -33.84
CA ASP A 661 21.80 -6.23 -32.56
C ASP A 661 20.55 -5.38 -32.60
N ILE A 662 19.50 -5.86 -31.91
CA ILE A 662 18.21 -5.18 -31.80
C ILE A 662 17.98 -4.90 -30.33
N HIS A 663 17.81 -3.63 -29.99
CA HIS A 663 17.51 -3.21 -28.62
C HIS A 663 16.11 -2.57 -28.56
N ILE A 664 15.23 -3.16 -27.74
CA ILE A 664 13.94 -2.58 -27.40
C ILE A 664 14.05 -1.92 -26.05
N HIS A 665 13.65 -0.66 -25.99
CA HIS A 665 13.52 0.08 -24.74
C HIS A 665 12.09 0.58 -24.57
N ILE A 666 11.54 0.39 -23.38
CA ILE A 666 10.27 1.00 -23.01
C ILE A 666 10.56 1.97 -21.87
N PRO A 667 10.51 3.30 -22.12
CA PRO A 667 10.78 4.34 -21.12
C PRO A 667 9.93 4.18 -19.84
N GLU A 668 10.22 4.99 -18.82
CA GLU A 668 9.62 4.92 -17.48
C GLU A 668 9.99 3.65 -16.69
N GLY A 669 11.29 3.41 -16.53
CA GLY A 669 11.85 2.25 -15.81
C GLY A 669 11.48 2.13 -14.33
N ALA A 670 10.79 3.10 -13.75
CA ALA A 670 10.30 3.03 -12.37
C ALA A 670 9.01 2.20 -12.20
N VAL A 671 8.32 1.88 -13.29
CA VAL A 671 7.05 1.15 -13.27
C VAL A 671 7.23 -0.21 -13.97
N PRO A 672 7.06 -1.34 -13.25
CA PRO A 672 7.07 -2.66 -13.87
C PRO A 672 5.96 -2.78 -14.92
N LYS A 673 6.31 -3.33 -16.08
CA LYS A 673 5.40 -3.50 -17.21
C LYS A 673 5.32 -4.97 -17.57
N ASP A 674 4.10 -5.53 -17.59
CA ASP A 674 3.89 -6.92 -17.99
C ASP A 674 2.59 -7.08 -18.75
N GLY A 675 2.55 -8.06 -19.63
CA GLY A 675 1.36 -8.44 -20.39
C GLY A 675 1.63 -8.64 -21.90
N PRO A 676 0.82 -9.47 -22.58
CA PRO A 676 1.03 -9.81 -23.99
C PRO A 676 0.52 -8.74 -24.95
N SER A 677 -0.26 -7.76 -24.49
CA SER A 677 -1.01 -6.81 -25.34
C SER A 677 -0.15 -5.78 -26.09
N ALA A 678 1.15 -5.69 -25.79
CA ALA A 678 2.11 -4.85 -26.51
C ALA A 678 2.77 -5.59 -27.70
N GLY A 679 2.40 -6.82 -27.98
CA GLY A 679 3.06 -7.67 -28.99
C GLY A 679 3.06 -7.06 -30.37
N ILE A 680 1.90 -6.58 -30.86
CA ILE A 680 1.84 -5.93 -32.18
C ILE A 680 2.62 -4.61 -32.21
N THR A 681 2.66 -3.89 -31.09
CA THR A 681 3.39 -2.62 -30.96
C THR A 681 4.89 -2.85 -31.07
N MET A 682 5.42 -3.81 -30.31
CA MET A 682 6.84 -4.19 -30.36
C MET A 682 7.25 -4.70 -31.75
N ALA A 683 6.41 -5.54 -32.37
CA ALA A 683 6.65 -6.04 -33.70
C ALA A 683 6.66 -4.93 -34.77
N THR A 684 5.73 -3.97 -34.66
CA THR A 684 5.71 -2.78 -35.55
C THR A 684 6.95 -1.92 -35.37
N ALA A 685 7.36 -1.64 -34.12
CA ALA A 685 8.55 -0.84 -33.81
C ALA A 685 9.83 -1.51 -34.34
N MET A 686 9.98 -2.83 -34.13
CA MET A 686 11.11 -3.61 -34.66
C MET A 686 11.14 -3.57 -36.19
N LEU A 687 10.01 -3.79 -36.84
CA LEU A 687 9.99 -3.81 -38.30
C LEU A 687 10.24 -2.41 -38.88
N SER A 688 9.71 -1.36 -38.25
CA SER A 688 10.03 0.04 -38.58
C SER A 688 11.52 0.32 -38.51
N ALA A 689 12.17 -0.03 -37.39
CA ALA A 689 13.59 0.15 -37.19
C ALA A 689 14.45 -0.66 -38.22
N ILE A 690 14.04 -1.87 -38.53
CA ILE A 690 14.76 -2.76 -39.48
C ILE A 690 14.63 -2.27 -40.94
N THR A 691 13.42 -1.82 -41.31
CA THR A 691 13.15 -1.39 -42.70
C THR A 691 13.41 0.10 -42.95
N GLY A 692 13.65 0.87 -41.88
CA GLY A 692 13.78 2.32 -41.99
C GLY A 692 12.47 3.02 -42.37
N THR A 693 11.31 2.39 -42.17
CA THR A 693 10.02 2.96 -42.51
C THR A 693 9.41 3.68 -41.31
N PRO A 694 9.11 4.98 -41.39
CA PRO A 694 8.56 5.72 -40.26
C PRO A 694 7.14 5.28 -39.95
N VAL A 695 6.81 5.34 -38.65
CA VAL A 695 5.46 5.06 -38.12
C VAL A 695 4.72 6.35 -37.86
N ARG A 696 3.47 6.39 -38.20
CA ARG A 696 2.59 7.55 -38.01
C ARG A 696 2.45 7.89 -36.52
N ALA A 697 2.73 9.14 -36.17
CA ALA A 697 2.63 9.63 -34.79
C ALA A 697 1.20 9.66 -34.23
N ASP A 698 0.18 9.69 -35.08
CA ASP A 698 -1.23 9.74 -34.70
C ASP A 698 -1.88 8.35 -34.57
N VAL A 699 -1.08 7.27 -34.70
CA VAL A 699 -1.54 5.89 -34.55
C VAL A 699 -1.08 5.31 -33.23
N ALA A 700 -1.99 4.65 -32.53
CA ALA A 700 -1.66 3.77 -31.41
C ALA A 700 -2.25 2.37 -31.64
N MET A 701 -1.72 1.39 -30.95
CA MET A 701 -2.14 0.01 -31.15
C MET A 701 -2.10 -0.82 -29.86
N THR A 702 -2.91 -1.87 -29.85
CA THR A 702 -2.88 -2.88 -28.79
C THR A 702 -3.31 -4.23 -29.36
N GLY A 703 -2.62 -5.29 -29.00
CA GLY A 703 -2.92 -6.64 -29.46
C GLY A 703 -1.79 -7.61 -29.11
N GLU A 704 -2.16 -8.85 -28.85
CA GLU A 704 -1.19 -9.93 -28.71
C GLU A 704 -0.85 -10.48 -30.09
N ILE A 705 0.43 -10.79 -30.33
CA ILE A 705 0.92 -11.33 -31.58
C ILE A 705 1.22 -12.82 -31.45
N THR A 706 0.92 -13.60 -32.52
CA THR A 706 1.34 -15.00 -32.62
C THR A 706 2.53 -15.14 -33.56
N LEU A 707 3.24 -16.29 -33.53
CA LEU A 707 4.34 -16.63 -34.44
C LEU A 707 3.98 -16.55 -35.92
N ARG A 708 2.68 -16.57 -36.24
CA ARG A 708 2.17 -16.47 -37.63
C ARG A 708 1.60 -15.10 -37.97
N GLY A 709 1.82 -14.09 -37.10
CA GLY A 709 1.34 -12.73 -37.29
C GLY A 709 -0.15 -12.52 -37.11
N ARG A 710 -0.87 -13.46 -36.48
CA ARG A 710 -2.28 -13.25 -36.12
C ARG A 710 -2.35 -12.36 -34.90
N VAL A 711 -3.36 -11.48 -34.85
CA VAL A 711 -3.64 -10.58 -33.73
C VAL A 711 -4.72 -11.18 -32.83
N LEU A 712 -4.40 -11.40 -31.56
CA LEU A 712 -5.30 -12.00 -30.60
C LEU A 712 -5.95 -10.91 -29.70
N PRO A 713 -7.14 -11.21 -29.12
CA PRO A 713 -7.87 -10.25 -28.30
C PRO A 713 -7.15 -9.93 -26.98
N ILE A 714 -7.48 -8.75 -26.43
CA ILE A 714 -6.87 -8.21 -25.22
C ILE A 714 -7.94 -7.72 -24.24
N GLY A 715 -7.55 -7.53 -22.97
CA GLY A 715 -8.40 -6.95 -21.94
C GLY A 715 -8.15 -5.44 -21.70
N GLY A 716 -9.03 -4.80 -20.90
CA GLY A 716 -8.89 -3.40 -20.51
C GLY A 716 -9.05 -2.40 -21.66
N LEU A 717 -9.92 -2.71 -22.62
CA LEU A 717 -10.03 -1.93 -23.86
C LEU A 717 -10.60 -0.54 -23.64
N LYS A 718 -11.56 -0.38 -22.71
CA LYS A 718 -12.14 0.94 -22.36
C LYS A 718 -11.07 1.91 -21.90
N GLU A 719 -10.24 1.48 -20.96
CA GLU A 719 -9.16 2.28 -20.39
C GLU A 719 -8.10 2.62 -21.46
N LYS A 720 -7.76 1.67 -22.30
CA LYS A 720 -6.80 1.85 -23.40
C LYS A 720 -7.29 2.87 -24.43
N LEU A 721 -8.55 2.82 -24.84
CA LEU A 721 -9.12 3.79 -25.76
C LEU A 721 -9.23 5.18 -25.14
N LEU A 722 -9.54 5.26 -23.84
CA LEU A 722 -9.54 6.51 -23.10
C LEU A 722 -8.13 7.12 -23.06
N ALA A 723 -7.10 6.31 -22.81
CA ALA A 723 -5.71 6.78 -22.82
C ALA A 723 -5.29 7.28 -24.21
N ALA A 724 -5.65 6.56 -25.27
CA ALA A 724 -5.40 6.97 -26.66
C ALA A 724 -6.05 8.35 -26.96
N LYS A 725 -7.31 8.53 -26.56
CA LYS A 725 -8.03 9.79 -26.72
C LYS A 725 -7.35 10.95 -25.99
N ASN A 726 -6.97 10.72 -24.72
CA ASN A 726 -6.34 11.74 -23.90
C ASN A 726 -4.94 12.10 -24.41
N ALA A 727 -4.21 11.16 -25.02
CA ALA A 727 -2.94 11.41 -25.68
C ALA A 727 -3.07 12.09 -27.06
N GLY A 728 -4.29 12.35 -27.54
CA GLY A 728 -4.55 13.01 -28.81
C GLY A 728 -4.29 12.11 -30.03
N VAL A 729 -4.27 10.79 -29.85
CA VAL A 729 -4.21 9.79 -30.93
C VAL A 729 -5.48 9.89 -31.78
N ARG A 730 -5.37 9.69 -33.08
CA ARG A 730 -6.50 9.70 -34.01
C ARG A 730 -6.94 8.33 -34.42
N THR A 731 -6.00 7.44 -34.69
CA THR A 731 -6.28 6.08 -35.20
C THR A 731 -5.79 5.04 -34.19
N VAL A 732 -6.64 4.07 -33.84
CA VAL A 732 -6.28 2.99 -32.92
C VAL A 732 -6.50 1.65 -33.59
N CYS A 733 -5.44 0.82 -33.68
CA CYS A 733 -5.53 -0.55 -34.11
C CYS A 733 -5.95 -1.45 -32.95
N VAL A 734 -7.08 -2.13 -33.10
CA VAL A 734 -7.70 -3.01 -32.10
C VAL A 734 -7.93 -4.40 -32.72
N PRO A 735 -7.71 -5.51 -31.98
CA PRO A 735 -8.00 -6.83 -32.50
C PRO A 735 -9.47 -6.98 -32.92
N LYS A 736 -9.72 -7.58 -34.10
CA LYS A 736 -11.09 -7.81 -34.63
C LYS A 736 -11.98 -8.54 -33.62
N LYS A 737 -11.42 -9.47 -32.85
CA LYS A 737 -12.18 -10.21 -31.84
C LYS A 737 -12.68 -9.37 -30.66
N ASN A 738 -12.14 -8.17 -30.47
CA ASN A 738 -12.63 -7.20 -29.48
C ASN A 738 -13.71 -6.24 -30.04
N GLU A 739 -14.23 -6.47 -31.23
CA GLU A 739 -15.28 -5.62 -31.82
C GLU A 739 -16.52 -5.50 -30.92
N LYS A 740 -16.94 -6.61 -30.32
CA LYS A 740 -18.06 -6.62 -29.35
C LYS A 740 -17.77 -5.75 -28.13
N ASP A 741 -16.54 -5.81 -27.62
CA ASP A 741 -16.14 -4.99 -26.47
C ASP A 741 -16.17 -3.50 -26.83
N VAL A 742 -15.75 -3.14 -28.07
CA VAL A 742 -15.81 -1.77 -28.57
C VAL A 742 -17.25 -1.28 -28.72
N GLU A 743 -18.19 -2.15 -29.17
CA GLU A 743 -19.60 -1.78 -29.29
C GLU A 743 -20.18 -1.34 -27.95
N GLU A 744 -19.79 -2.00 -26.86
CA GLU A 744 -20.25 -1.70 -25.50
C GLU A 744 -19.65 -0.42 -24.89
N ILE A 745 -18.56 0.12 -25.45
CA ILE A 745 -17.91 1.35 -24.98
C ILE A 745 -18.74 2.57 -25.37
N SER A 746 -18.89 3.52 -24.46
CA SER A 746 -19.68 4.73 -24.67
C SER A 746 -19.23 5.51 -25.91
N GLY A 747 -20.20 6.12 -26.60
CA GLY A 747 -19.94 6.95 -27.78
C GLY A 747 -19.02 8.15 -27.48
N GLU A 748 -19.03 8.63 -26.23
CA GLU A 748 -18.16 9.71 -25.79
C GLU A 748 -16.68 9.35 -25.91
N ILE A 749 -16.28 8.15 -25.51
CA ILE A 749 -14.88 7.68 -25.62
C ILE A 749 -14.50 7.51 -27.10
N LYS A 750 -15.38 6.93 -27.91
CA LYS A 750 -15.16 6.67 -29.35
C LYS A 750 -15.10 7.96 -30.18
N LYS A 751 -15.74 9.03 -29.71
CA LYS A 751 -15.79 10.29 -30.47
C LYS A 751 -14.41 10.89 -30.67
N GLY A 752 -14.00 11.03 -31.94
CA GLY A 752 -12.70 11.56 -32.34
C GLY A 752 -11.60 10.52 -32.51
N LEU A 753 -11.90 9.22 -32.26
CA LEU A 753 -11.02 8.11 -32.54
C LEU A 753 -11.52 7.33 -33.78
N GLU A 754 -10.63 7.06 -34.70
CA GLU A 754 -10.82 6.07 -35.76
C GLU A 754 -10.35 4.71 -35.27
N ILE A 755 -11.27 3.78 -35.05
CA ILE A 755 -10.96 2.44 -34.55
C ILE A 755 -10.86 1.50 -35.74
N VAL A 756 -9.66 0.96 -35.96
CA VAL A 756 -9.37 0.02 -37.07
C VAL A 756 -9.24 -1.37 -36.49
N TYR A 757 -10.12 -2.26 -36.94
CA TYR A 757 -10.09 -3.67 -36.53
C TYR A 757 -9.10 -4.46 -37.36
N VAL A 758 -8.19 -5.17 -36.68
CA VAL A 758 -7.09 -5.92 -37.32
C VAL A 758 -7.10 -7.39 -36.90
N GLU A 759 -6.85 -8.28 -37.84
CA GLU A 759 -6.73 -9.74 -37.62
C GLU A 759 -5.30 -10.21 -37.81
N THR A 760 -4.51 -9.48 -38.60
CA THR A 760 -3.13 -9.85 -38.95
C THR A 760 -2.19 -8.67 -38.77
N MET A 761 -0.92 -8.96 -38.55
CA MET A 761 0.13 -7.96 -38.45
C MET A 761 0.29 -7.13 -39.72
N GLU A 762 0.04 -7.73 -40.92
CA GLU A 762 0.05 -7.00 -42.19
C GLU A 762 -0.97 -5.85 -42.22
N GLN A 763 -2.19 -6.08 -41.69
CA GLN A 763 -3.20 -5.03 -41.58
C GLN A 763 -2.75 -3.91 -40.61
N VAL A 764 -2.09 -4.27 -39.52
CA VAL A 764 -1.53 -3.28 -38.57
C VAL A 764 -0.50 -2.40 -39.27
N LEU A 765 0.43 -3.00 -39.99
CA LEU A 765 1.51 -2.28 -40.70
C LEU A 765 0.98 -1.35 -41.80
N ARG A 766 -0.06 -1.74 -42.53
CA ARG A 766 -0.71 -0.87 -43.52
C ARG A 766 -1.29 0.41 -42.91
N VAL A 767 -1.78 0.34 -41.68
CA VAL A 767 -2.33 1.51 -40.96
C VAL A 767 -1.23 2.34 -40.34
N ALA A 768 -0.21 1.65 -39.79
CA ALA A 768 0.80 2.30 -38.94
C ALA A 768 1.94 2.94 -39.76
N PHE A 769 2.35 2.35 -40.87
CA PHE A 769 3.46 2.85 -41.68
C PHE A 769 3.03 4.02 -42.55
N CYS A 770 3.91 4.99 -42.69
CA CYS A 770 3.76 6.05 -43.64
C CYS A 770 3.88 5.50 -45.06
N GLU A 771 3.03 5.93 -45.98
CA GLU A 771 3.22 5.64 -47.39
C GLU A 771 4.59 6.12 -47.87
N LYS A 772 5.37 5.26 -48.51
CA LYS A 772 6.62 5.69 -49.13
C LYS A 772 6.29 6.80 -50.12
N LYS A 773 6.73 8.04 -49.83
CA LYS A 773 6.75 9.08 -50.84
C LYS A 773 7.70 8.59 -51.95
N GLU A 774 7.13 8.25 -53.15
CA GLU A 774 7.88 8.00 -54.35
C GLU A 774 8.80 9.16 -54.73
#